data_e14aebf098320f5679e8a34276089d9c
#
_entry.id   e14aebf098320f5679e8a34276089d9c
#
_cell.length_a   1.000
_cell.length_b   1.000
_cell.length_c   1.000
_cell.angle_alpha   90.00
_cell.angle_beta   90.00
_cell.angle_gamma   90.00
#
_symmetry.space_group_name_H-M   'P 1'
#
loop_
_entity.id
_entity.type
_entity.pdbx_description
1 polymer ?
#
loop_
_entity_poly.entity_id
_entity_poly.type
_entity_poly.pdbx_seq_one_letter_code
_entity_poly.pdbx_strand_id
1 'polypeptide(L)'
;MIRRLRAVLRVPGKTELLLVVLFGTGFAALPVLALLPSLWGFTVAWAVTYLADEVLHAKAPGFVRRLATLQLSRTMRFAVRSVMLLALADRMDAPDALLIVGLAVFSAHFLLVMLYSAVHHAIRRRRILPVVVRNLDMSGIGIPERPPAYLYRRFLRKLLHLDLPAHAGLLTALATGTWYWAYAGCALTIGATLVALAALLGQFRSVRRMPRKDAVIAEVNRQLVGYRPEVALYFSFAAVSRDFMYQVNMWIETLERLDRRPVIVLRERASFRYLGRTRVPVICVPKADDLAELELSGVRVVLYPGNAGKNVHMLRVAEAKHVFIGHGDSDKLASSNRVSKVYDEIWVAGKAGRDRYQRVRHAISDEAIVEVGRPQLAPVRLHADHVPGPAPVVLYAPTWEGWSDDDCHTSLIPMGVPLIEKLLAERVRIIYKPHPLTGKRSPEAATADRTIRELLRADDEKADRAAERARPRLQEIQARLDELSGRHEGDDAQQLRDARVPDGAGAAEWQELRDEWHRLFWESRSAAGHQVILGQLPTLYECFNQADLLVSDVSSVVADFVASLKPYVLTNAQDLPDEEFRAAYTTAGGAYLLDRDCTRLPEILRSVREPLHDPMASQRRELKEYVLGPDHPTSMERFNTAVNDLADKALAERAEDLVAPVA
;
A
#
# COMPACT_ATOMS: atom_id res chain seq x y z
N MET A 1 0.48 -13.71 -30.60
CA MET A 1 0.51 -12.34 -31.15
C MET A 1 -0.82 -11.60 -30.89
N ILE A 2 -1.96 -12.10 -31.32
CA ILE A 2 -3.28 -11.42 -31.18
C ILE A 2 -3.69 -11.15 -29.73
N ARG A 3 -3.48 -12.07 -28.76
CA ARG A 3 -3.75 -11.84 -27.32
C ARG A 3 -2.87 -10.72 -26.73
N ARG A 4 -1.60 -10.62 -27.16
CA ARG A 4 -0.70 -9.54 -26.74
C ARG A 4 -1.13 -8.18 -27.31
N LEU A 5 -1.59 -8.16 -28.56
CA LEU A 5 -2.11 -6.95 -29.20
C LEU A 5 -3.39 -6.44 -28.49
N ARG A 6 -4.33 -7.34 -28.16
CA ARG A 6 -5.55 -6.97 -27.40
C ARG A 6 -5.24 -6.42 -25.98
N ALA A 7 -4.20 -6.93 -25.32
CA ALA A 7 -3.77 -6.42 -24.02
C ALA A 7 -3.15 -5.01 -24.12
N VAL A 8 -2.53 -4.67 -25.27
CA VAL A 8 -1.95 -3.33 -25.52
C VAL A 8 -3.03 -2.30 -25.85
N LEU A 9 -4.12 -2.72 -26.52
CA LEU A 9 -5.20 -1.85 -26.99
C LEU A 9 -6.23 -1.48 -25.89
N ARG A 10 -6.07 -1.91 -24.65
CA ARG A 10 -6.87 -1.38 -23.52
C ARG A 10 -6.42 0.05 -23.19
N VAL A 11 -6.87 1.00 -24.00
CA VAL A 11 -6.61 2.44 -23.80
C VAL A 11 -7.78 3.03 -23.01
N PRO A 12 -7.55 3.64 -21.85
CA PRO A 12 -8.63 4.06 -20.96
C PRO A 12 -9.34 5.36 -21.37
N GLY A 13 -8.86 6.14 -22.33
CA GLY A 13 -9.45 7.44 -22.67
C GLY A 13 -9.25 7.90 -24.12
N LYS A 14 -10.16 8.77 -24.61
CA LYS A 14 -10.11 9.33 -25.99
C LYS A 14 -8.79 10.04 -26.29
N THR A 15 -8.24 10.78 -25.32
CA THR A 15 -6.96 11.51 -25.45
C THR A 15 -5.77 10.57 -25.59
N GLU A 16 -5.77 9.46 -24.86
CA GLU A 16 -4.71 8.46 -24.93
C GLU A 16 -4.75 7.70 -26.25
N LEU A 17 -5.94 7.41 -26.76
CA LEU A 17 -6.10 6.79 -28.08
C LEU A 17 -5.55 7.69 -29.19
N LEU A 18 -5.84 9.00 -29.17
CA LEU A 18 -5.30 9.95 -30.13
C LEU A 18 -3.75 9.97 -30.09
N LEU A 19 -3.15 9.99 -28.89
CA LEU A 19 -1.70 9.96 -28.73
C LEU A 19 -1.06 8.67 -29.26
N VAL A 20 -1.73 7.53 -29.06
CA VAL A 20 -1.29 6.24 -29.58
C VAL A 20 -1.35 6.21 -31.11
N VAL A 21 -2.40 6.76 -31.71
CA VAL A 21 -2.53 6.87 -33.16
C VAL A 21 -1.45 7.80 -33.73
N LEU A 22 -1.26 8.99 -33.14
CA LEU A 22 -0.20 9.92 -33.56
C LEU A 22 1.20 9.30 -33.44
N PHE A 23 1.46 8.56 -32.36
CA PHE A 23 2.71 7.83 -32.19
C PHE A 23 2.91 6.77 -33.28
N GLY A 24 1.91 5.93 -33.51
CA GLY A 24 1.96 4.85 -34.50
C GLY A 24 2.09 5.39 -35.94
N THR A 25 1.28 6.37 -36.31
CA THR A 25 1.33 6.99 -37.65
C THR A 25 2.62 7.74 -37.88
N GLY A 26 3.15 8.48 -36.88
CA GLY A 26 4.43 9.13 -36.95
C GLY A 26 5.56 8.16 -37.26
N PHE A 27 5.67 7.05 -36.51
CA PHE A 27 6.70 6.05 -36.76
C PHE A 27 6.51 5.26 -38.06
N ALA A 28 5.28 5.03 -38.51
CA ALA A 28 5.01 4.37 -39.80
C ALA A 28 5.33 5.31 -40.99
N ALA A 29 5.15 6.61 -40.83
CA ALA A 29 5.45 7.60 -41.85
C ALA A 29 6.96 7.78 -42.08
N LEU A 30 7.81 7.63 -41.06
CA LEU A 30 9.26 7.85 -41.20
C LEU A 30 9.90 7.03 -42.36
N PRO A 31 9.74 5.68 -42.46
CA PRO A 31 10.32 4.95 -43.57
C PRO A 31 9.75 5.32 -44.93
N VAL A 32 8.45 5.61 -45.02
CA VAL A 32 7.81 6.02 -46.27
C VAL A 32 8.37 7.36 -46.74
N LEU A 33 8.50 8.35 -45.85
CA LEU A 33 8.97 9.69 -46.16
C LEU A 33 10.50 9.76 -46.34
N ALA A 34 11.23 8.78 -45.85
CA ALA A 34 12.64 8.62 -46.11
C ALA A 34 12.89 8.00 -47.50
N LEU A 35 12.10 6.96 -47.88
CA LEU A 35 12.24 6.28 -49.17
C LEU A 35 11.68 7.11 -50.35
N LEU A 36 10.59 7.85 -50.11
CA LEU A 36 10.05 8.86 -51.00
C LEU A 36 10.52 10.24 -50.50
N PRO A 37 11.72 10.73 -50.86
CA PRO A 37 12.41 11.77 -50.13
C PRO A 37 11.59 13.06 -50.01
N SER A 38 10.96 13.23 -48.85
CA SER A 38 10.15 14.40 -48.48
C SER A 38 10.68 15.02 -47.20
N LEU A 39 11.60 15.98 -47.30
CA LEU A 39 12.26 16.60 -46.15
C LEU A 39 11.27 17.17 -45.12
N TRP A 40 10.32 17.98 -45.57
CA TRP A 40 9.35 18.60 -44.66
C TRP A 40 8.37 17.60 -44.07
N GLY A 41 7.87 16.64 -44.88
CA GLY A 41 7.05 15.55 -44.37
C GLY A 41 7.76 14.73 -43.31
N PHE A 42 9.02 14.35 -43.56
CA PHE A 42 9.85 13.61 -42.60
C PHE A 42 10.09 14.43 -41.33
N THR A 43 10.41 15.71 -41.45
CA THR A 43 10.64 16.61 -40.30
C THR A 43 9.41 16.68 -39.41
N VAL A 44 8.20 16.80 -39.99
CA VAL A 44 6.94 16.81 -39.22
C VAL A 44 6.71 15.44 -38.55
N ALA A 45 6.84 14.33 -39.28
CA ALA A 45 6.68 13.00 -38.73
C ALA A 45 7.69 12.73 -37.58
N TRP A 46 8.95 13.13 -37.81
CA TRP A 46 10.00 13.05 -36.79
C TRP A 46 9.64 13.83 -35.50
N ALA A 47 9.25 15.10 -35.64
CA ALA A 47 8.85 15.94 -34.53
C ALA A 47 7.63 15.34 -33.76
N VAL A 48 6.64 14.82 -34.50
CA VAL A 48 5.47 14.12 -33.92
C VAL A 48 5.89 12.90 -33.11
N THR A 49 6.89 12.11 -33.58
CA THR A 49 7.35 10.93 -32.82
C THR A 49 8.00 11.31 -31.49
N TYR A 50 8.75 12.40 -31.39
CA TYR A 50 9.34 12.89 -30.14
C TYR A 50 8.28 13.45 -29.19
N LEU A 51 7.40 14.31 -29.72
CA LEU A 51 6.33 14.92 -28.90
C LEU A 51 5.37 13.86 -28.35
N ALA A 52 4.91 12.94 -29.20
CA ALA A 52 4.03 11.85 -28.78
C ALA A 52 4.71 10.93 -27.76
N ASP A 53 5.99 10.62 -27.92
CA ASP A 53 6.78 9.82 -26.99
C ASP A 53 6.86 10.48 -25.61
N GLU A 54 7.15 11.78 -25.53
CA GLU A 54 7.23 12.52 -24.27
C GLU A 54 5.88 12.64 -23.57
N VAL A 55 4.81 12.95 -24.33
CA VAL A 55 3.46 13.06 -23.78
C VAL A 55 2.91 11.71 -23.31
N LEU A 56 3.15 10.61 -24.05
CA LEU A 56 2.78 9.25 -23.65
C LEU A 56 3.49 8.83 -22.37
N HIS A 57 4.77 9.19 -22.21
CA HIS A 57 5.47 8.91 -20.96
C HIS A 57 4.91 9.65 -19.76
N ALA A 58 4.40 10.87 -19.97
CA ALA A 58 3.82 11.69 -18.90
C ALA A 58 2.40 11.23 -18.53
N LYS A 59 1.56 10.97 -19.53
CA LYS A 59 0.11 10.72 -19.34
C LYS A 59 -0.28 9.24 -19.33
N ALA A 60 0.46 8.37 -20.04
CA ALA A 60 0.15 6.94 -20.18
C ALA A 60 1.35 6.01 -19.94
N PRO A 61 2.04 6.06 -18.78
CA PRO A 61 3.24 5.27 -18.51
C PRO A 61 2.99 3.75 -18.56
N GLY A 62 1.75 3.31 -18.32
CA GLY A 62 1.32 1.91 -18.48
C GLY A 62 1.37 1.45 -19.93
N PHE A 63 0.94 2.27 -20.87
CA PHE A 63 1.00 1.99 -22.29
C PHE A 63 2.45 1.87 -22.79
N VAL A 64 3.31 2.82 -22.39
CA VAL A 64 4.73 2.79 -22.76
C VAL A 64 5.44 1.51 -22.28
N ARG A 65 5.09 1.01 -21.09
CA ARG A 65 5.59 -0.30 -20.61
C ARG A 65 5.14 -1.45 -21.49
N ARG A 66 3.90 -1.41 -22.00
CA ARG A 66 3.37 -2.43 -22.91
C ARG A 66 4.05 -2.37 -24.29
N LEU A 67 4.40 -1.18 -24.80
CA LEU A 67 5.20 -1.05 -26.02
C LEU A 67 6.55 -1.78 -25.91
N ALA A 68 7.18 -1.73 -24.74
CA ALA A 68 8.43 -2.45 -24.51
C ALA A 68 8.25 -3.99 -24.61
N THR A 69 7.08 -4.55 -24.23
CA THR A 69 6.79 -5.98 -24.41
C THR A 69 6.57 -6.38 -25.88
N LEU A 70 6.31 -5.42 -26.76
CA LEU A 70 6.21 -5.58 -28.22
C LEU A 70 7.53 -5.30 -28.95
N GLN A 71 8.64 -5.25 -28.22
CA GLN A 71 9.97 -4.91 -28.74
C GLN A 71 10.10 -3.45 -29.25
N LEU A 72 9.09 -2.61 -29.07
CA LEU A 72 9.12 -1.17 -29.38
C LEU A 72 9.73 -0.37 -28.22
N SER A 73 10.90 -0.83 -27.75
CA SER A 73 11.66 -0.17 -26.68
C SER A 73 12.13 1.21 -27.11
N ARG A 74 12.63 2.01 -26.17
CA ARG A 74 13.23 3.33 -26.47
C ARG A 74 14.40 3.19 -27.44
N THR A 75 15.22 2.16 -27.27
CA THR A 75 16.34 1.84 -28.12
C THR A 75 15.89 1.61 -29.56
N MET A 76 14.84 0.82 -29.78
CA MET A 76 14.31 0.57 -31.12
C MET A 76 13.79 1.88 -31.76
N ARG A 77 13.07 2.69 -30.98
CA ARG A 77 12.55 3.99 -31.46
C ARG A 77 13.68 4.94 -31.87
N PHE A 78 14.74 5.01 -31.05
CA PHE A 78 15.95 5.74 -31.40
C PHE A 78 16.57 5.22 -32.70
N ALA A 79 16.77 3.90 -32.80
CA ALA A 79 17.36 3.30 -34.00
C ALA A 79 16.54 3.58 -35.26
N VAL A 80 15.21 3.45 -35.21
CA VAL A 80 14.33 3.76 -36.34
C VAL A 80 14.47 5.24 -36.78
N ARG A 81 14.44 6.19 -35.83
CA ARG A 81 14.61 7.60 -36.18
C ARG A 81 15.95 7.88 -36.85
N SER A 82 17.04 7.36 -36.27
CA SER A 82 18.40 7.60 -36.75
C SER A 82 18.67 6.96 -38.11
N VAL A 83 18.26 5.69 -38.27
CA VAL A 83 18.44 4.98 -39.56
C VAL A 83 17.60 5.60 -40.67
N MET A 84 16.31 5.95 -40.36
CA MET A 84 15.47 6.59 -41.38
C MET A 84 15.93 7.97 -41.74
N LEU A 85 16.53 8.74 -40.81
CA LEU A 85 17.14 10.04 -41.13
C LEU A 85 18.37 9.89 -42.03
N LEU A 86 19.23 8.92 -41.76
CA LEU A 86 20.37 8.64 -42.64
C LEU A 86 19.93 8.17 -44.03
N ALA A 87 18.87 7.32 -44.09
CA ALA A 87 18.28 6.91 -45.37
C ALA A 87 17.67 8.07 -46.14
N LEU A 88 17.03 9.06 -45.47
CA LEU A 88 16.57 10.29 -46.11
C LEU A 88 17.75 11.10 -46.63
N ALA A 89 18.81 11.26 -45.84
CA ALA A 89 20.00 12.01 -46.24
C ALA A 89 20.68 11.40 -47.46
N ASP A 90 20.81 10.08 -47.53
CA ASP A 90 21.31 9.34 -48.68
C ASP A 90 20.46 9.58 -49.93
N ARG A 91 19.13 9.51 -49.82
CA ARG A 91 18.17 9.77 -50.90
C ARG A 91 18.14 11.22 -51.37
N MET A 92 18.66 12.13 -50.58
CA MET A 92 18.80 13.55 -50.88
C MET A 92 20.23 13.94 -51.29
N ASP A 93 21.03 12.99 -51.74
CA ASP A 93 22.40 13.14 -52.23
C ASP A 93 23.36 13.83 -51.23
N ALA A 94 23.19 13.53 -49.93
CA ALA A 94 24.15 14.00 -48.93
C ALA A 94 25.52 13.33 -49.15
N PRO A 95 26.64 14.06 -48.87
CA PRO A 95 27.96 13.48 -49.01
C PRO A 95 28.18 12.20 -48.19
N ASP A 96 28.81 11.18 -48.77
CA ASP A 96 29.12 9.90 -48.10
C ASP A 96 29.84 10.10 -46.76
N ALA A 97 30.77 11.06 -46.72
CA ALA A 97 31.48 11.42 -45.48
C ALA A 97 30.51 11.84 -44.35
N LEU A 98 29.41 12.54 -44.69
CA LEU A 98 28.41 12.94 -43.72
C LEU A 98 27.58 11.75 -43.24
N LEU A 99 27.22 10.83 -44.14
CA LEU A 99 26.50 9.57 -43.76
C LEU A 99 27.35 8.72 -42.84
N ILE A 100 28.64 8.56 -43.12
CA ILE A 100 29.60 7.84 -42.29
C ILE A 100 29.73 8.50 -40.90
N VAL A 101 29.88 9.82 -40.85
CA VAL A 101 29.97 10.59 -39.62
C VAL A 101 28.65 10.48 -38.83
N GLY A 102 27.52 10.62 -39.49
CA GLY A 102 26.19 10.45 -38.85
C GLY A 102 26.01 9.06 -38.22
N LEU A 103 26.35 8.01 -38.98
CA LEU A 103 26.30 6.64 -38.49
C LEU A 103 27.24 6.42 -37.29
N ALA A 104 28.47 6.93 -37.39
CA ALA A 104 29.46 6.82 -36.30
C ALA A 104 28.99 7.58 -35.04
N VAL A 105 28.41 8.77 -35.19
CA VAL A 105 27.90 9.57 -34.09
C VAL A 105 26.70 8.93 -33.43
N PHE A 106 25.72 8.45 -34.19
CA PHE A 106 24.57 7.73 -33.61
C PHE A 106 24.99 6.44 -32.91
N SER A 107 25.94 5.70 -33.49
CA SER A 107 26.50 4.50 -32.87
C SER A 107 27.25 4.83 -31.57
N ALA A 108 28.12 5.86 -31.60
CA ALA A 108 28.86 6.30 -30.43
C ALA A 108 27.92 6.84 -29.32
N HIS A 109 26.92 7.66 -29.70
CA HIS A 109 25.90 8.12 -28.77
C HIS A 109 25.18 6.93 -28.11
N PHE A 110 24.75 5.95 -28.87
CA PHE A 110 24.11 4.74 -28.34
C PHE A 110 25.02 3.99 -27.35
N LEU A 111 26.29 3.77 -27.69
CA LEU A 111 27.25 3.10 -26.80
C LEU A 111 27.47 3.90 -25.50
N LEU A 112 27.60 5.23 -25.60
CA LEU A 112 27.72 6.10 -24.43
C LEU A 112 26.46 6.04 -23.53
N VAL A 113 25.26 5.99 -24.14
CA VAL A 113 24.01 5.81 -23.40
C VAL A 113 23.95 4.44 -22.73
N MET A 114 24.44 3.38 -23.36
CA MET A 114 24.54 2.05 -22.76
C MET A 114 25.51 2.06 -21.58
N LEU A 115 26.66 2.69 -21.72
CA LEU A 115 27.64 2.86 -20.64
C LEU A 115 27.03 3.67 -19.47
N TYR A 116 26.35 4.77 -19.76
CA TYR A 116 25.62 5.54 -18.75
C TYR A 116 24.61 4.66 -18.01
N SER A 117 23.84 3.88 -18.73
CA SER A 117 22.83 2.98 -18.15
C SER A 117 23.48 1.91 -17.26
N ALA A 118 24.64 1.38 -17.66
CA ALA A 118 25.41 0.42 -16.86
C ALA A 118 25.92 1.05 -15.55
N VAL A 119 26.53 2.25 -15.64
CA VAL A 119 26.97 3.00 -14.45
C VAL A 119 25.81 3.35 -13.53
N HIS A 120 24.70 3.82 -14.09
CA HIS A 120 23.48 4.09 -13.33
C HIS A 120 22.97 2.85 -12.60
N HIS A 121 22.94 1.71 -13.29
CA HIS A 121 22.53 0.44 -12.68
C HIS A 121 23.49 0.01 -11.57
N ALA A 122 24.79 0.17 -11.75
CA ALA A 122 25.80 -0.11 -10.76
C ALA A 122 25.62 0.78 -9.50
N ILE A 123 25.37 2.08 -9.69
CA ILE A 123 25.04 3.00 -8.59
C ILE A 123 23.80 2.49 -7.83
N ARG A 124 22.71 2.22 -8.57
CA ARG A 124 21.46 1.76 -7.96
C ARG A 124 21.64 0.47 -7.20
N ARG A 125 22.37 -0.51 -7.76
CA ARG A 125 22.61 -1.81 -7.14
C ARG A 125 23.42 -1.68 -5.83
N ARG A 126 24.42 -0.81 -5.80
CA ARG A 126 25.22 -0.56 -4.60
C ARG A 126 24.46 0.17 -3.49
N ARG A 127 23.41 0.90 -3.83
CA ARG A 127 22.55 1.60 -2.87
C ARG A 127 21.39 0.73 -2.35
N ILE A 128 21.27 -0.52 -2.82
CA ILE A 128 20.41 -1.53 -2.22
C ILE A 128 21.16 -2.17 -1.08
N LEU A 129 20.68 -1.97 0.15
CA LEU A 129 21.30 -2.46 1.37
C LEU A 129 20.67 -3.78 1.83
N PRO A 130 21.38 -4.60 2.62
CA PRO A 130 20.84 -5.85 3.15
C PRO A 130 19.65 -5.60 4.09
N VAL A 131 19.74 -4.52 4.87
CA VAL A 131 18.77 -4.13 5.88
C VAL A 131 18.47 -2.65 5.73
N VAL A 132 17.21 -2.26 5.99
CA VAL A 132 16.76 -0.87 6.13
C VAL A 132 16.08 -0.76 7.49
N VAL A 133 16.36 0.32 8.23
CA VAL A 133 15.80 0.51 9.56
C VAL A 133 15.10 1.87 9.70
N ARG A 134 14.22 1.96 10.69
CA ARG A 134 13.60 3.20 11.19
C ARG A 134 13.66 3.17 12.71
N ASN A 135 13.79 4.33 13.33
CA ASN A 135 13.82 4.50 14.79
C ASN A 135 15.02 3.81 15.48
N LEU A 136 16.11 3.64 14.75
CA LEU A 136 17.42 3.30 15.26
C LEU A 136 18.42 4.34 14.77
N ASP A 137 19.44 4.68 15.58
CA ASP A 137 20.44 5.67 15.17
C ASP A 137 21.53 5.03 14.31
N MET A 138 21.53 5.38 13.02
CA MET A 138 22.51 4.89 12.06
C MET A 138 23.57 5.94 11.72
N SER A 139 23.75 6.98 12.52
CA SER A 139 24.75 8.04 12.31
C SER A 139 26.19 7.54 12.37
N GLY A 140 26.43 6.44 13.07
CA GLY A 140 27.75 5.80 13.16
C GLY A 140 28.27 5.21 11.86
N ILE A 141 27.41 5.08 10.82
CA ILE A 141 27.79 4.54 9.52
C ILE A 141 27.80 5.64 8.44
N GLY A 142 28.92 5.81 7.76
CA GLY A 142 29.09 6.85 6.73
C GLY A 142 28.40 6.48 5.42
N ILE A 143 27.12 6.84 5.24
CA ILE A 143 26.36 6.60 4.01
C ILE A 143 26.38 7.85 3.13
N PRO A 144 26.92 7.78 1.89
CA PRO A 144 26.93 8.91 0.96
C PRO A 144 25.53 9.40 0.60
N GLU A 145 25.42 10.71 0.36
CA GLU A 145 24.18 11.31 -0.13
C GLU A 145 23.67 10.67 -1.43
N ARG A 146 22.38 10.83 -1.63
CA ARG A 146 21.77 10.39 -2.85
C ARG A 146 22.24 11.26 -4.02
N PRO A 147 22.58 10.67 -5.17
CA PRO A 147 22.83 11.45 -6.38
C PRO A 147 21.64 12.37 -6.70
N PRO A 148 21.88 13.57 -7.25
CA PRO A 148 20.83 14.51 -7.60
C PRO A 148 19.73 13.90 -8.45
N ALA A 149 18.47 14.22 -8.16
CA ALA A 149 17.31 13.58 -8.79
C ALA A 149 17.27 13.73 -10.31
N TYR A 150 17.82 14.83 -10.85
CA TYR A 150 17.91 15.08 -12.30
C TYR A 150 18.85 14.10 -13.00
N LEU A 151 19.98 13.67 -12.38
CA LEU A 151 20.88 12.65 -12.91
C LEU A 151 20.35 11.24 -12.70
N TYR A 152 19.56 11.01 -11.64
CA TYR A 152 19.22 9.68 -11.18
C TYR A 152 17.81 9.21 -11.56
N ARG A 153 16.78 10.09 -11.49
CA ARG A 153 15.39 9.72 -11.78
C ARG A 153 14.87 10.19 -13.14
N ARG A 154 15.13 11.44 -13.49
CA ARG A 154 14.49 12.05 -14.68
C ARG A 154 15.37 11.98 -15.93
N PHE A 155 16.67 12.02 -15.76
CA PHE A 155 17.60 12.11 -16.89
C PHE A 155 17.65 10.84 -17.72
N LEU A 156 17.57 9.66 -17.09
CA LEU A 156 17.54 8.37 -17.79
C LEU A 156 16.38 8.24 -18.80
N ARG A 157 15.30 8.99 -18.59
CA ARG A 157 14.18 9.00 -19.54
C ARG A 157 14.50 9.79 -20.81
N LYS A 158 15.31 10.84 -20.69
CA LYS A 158 15.59 11.80 -21.75
C LYS A 158 16.95 11.57 -22.41
N LEU A 159 17.74 10.64 -21.87
CA LEU A 159 19.13 10.47 -22.31
C LEU A 159 19.26 10.12 -23.80
N LEU A 160 18.37 9.27 -24.33
CA LEU A 160 18.34 9.00 -25.76
C LEU A 160 17.86 10.19 -26.61
N HIS A 161 17.18 11.18 -26.00
CA HIS A 161 16.77 12.41 -26.66
C HIS A 161 17.90 13.45 -26.76
N LEU A 162 19.10 13.16 -26.24
CA LEU A 162 20.30 13.92 -26.53
C LEU A 162 20.80 13.72 -27.98
N ASP A 163 20.14 12.87 -28.75
CA ASP A 163 20.30 12.75 -30.20
C ASP A 163 19.66 13.91 -30.98
N LEU A 164 18.73 14.65 -30.35
CA LEU A 164 18.01 15.76 -30.99
C LEU A 164 18.90 16.77 -31.71
N PRO A 165 20.04 17.24 -31.15
CA PRO A 165 20.92 18.17 -31.87
C PRO A 165 21.47 17.59 -33.17
N ALA A 166 21.89 16.31 -33.19
CA ALA A 166 22.38 15.66 -34.40
C ALA A 166 21.28 15.51 -35.46
N HIS A 167 20.06 15.07 -35.03
CA HIS A 167 18.92 14.99 -35.93
C HIS A 167 18.53 16.35 -36.50
N ALA A 168 18.39 17.37 -35.64
CA ALA A 168 18.05 18.73 -36.07
C ALA A 168 19.13 19.33 -36.99
N GLY A 169 20.39 19.12 -36.64
CA GLY A 169 21.52 19.56 -37.45
C GLY A 169 21.53 18.93 -38.83
N LEU A 170 21.28 17.62 -38.96
CA LEU A 170 21.16 16.93 -40.23
C LEU A 170 19.96 17.45 -41.05
N LEU A 171 18.79 17.58 -40.44
CA LEU A 171 17.59 18.10 -41.11
C LEU A 171 17.81 19.56 -41.63
N THR A 172 18.45 20.41 -40.81
CA THR A 172 18.79 21.79 -41.20
C THR A 172 19.81 21.81 -42.33
N ALA A 173 20.81 20.94 -42.29
CA ALA A 173 21.81 20.80 -43.35
C ALA A 173 21.16 20.40 -44.70
N LEU A 174 20.23 19.42 -44.66
CA LEU A 174 19.47 19.03 -45.85
C LEU A 174 18.55 20.15 -46.37
N ALA A 175 17.99 20.97 -45.48
CA ALA A 175 17.14 22.11 -45.87
C ALA A 175 17.91 23.29 -46.47
N THR A 176 19.12 23.51 -45.98
CA THR A 176 19.90 24.72 -46.35
C THR A 176 21.06 24.44 -47.30
N GLY A 177 21.40 23.16 -47.54
CA GLY A 177 22.61 22.79 -48.30
C GLY A 177 23.92 23.08 -47.55
N THR A 178 23.85 23.46 -46.27
CA THR A 178 25.03 23.87 -45.47
C THR A 178 25.37 22.77 -44.44
N TRP A 179 26.36 21.95 -44.77
CA TRP A 179 26.74 20.75 -43.97
C TRP A 179 27.31 21.08 -42.58
N TYR A 180 27.72 22.30 -42.33
CA TYR A 180 28.17 22.78 -41.02
C TYR A 180 27.18 22.47 -39.90
N TRP A 181 25.88 22.65 -40.17
CA TRP A 181 24.83 22.38 -39.17
C TRP A 181 24.78 20.90 -38.72
N ALA A 182 25.04 19.99 -39.66
CA ALA A 182 25.09 18.57 -39.34
C ALA A 182 26.28 18.24 -38.42
N TYR A 183 27.47 18.73 -38.73
CA TYR A 183 28.65 18.53 -37.89
C TYR A 183 28.52 19.20 -36.52
N ALA A 184 27.97 20.40 -36.44
CA ALA A 184 27.71 21.09 -35.18
C ALA A 184 26.71 20.32 -34.31
N GLY A 185 25.62 19.83 -34.91
CA GLY A 185 24.64 19.00 -34.21
C GLY A 185 25.21 17.68 -33.68
N CYS A 186 26.02 17.01 -34.50
CA CYS A 186 26.76 15.81 -34.13
C CYS A 186 27.71 16.03 -32.95
N ALA A 187 28.51 17.11 -33.01
CA ALA A 187 29.43 17.49 -31.94
C ALA A 187 28.70 17.81 -30.64
N LEU A 188 27.58 18.54 -30.72
CA LEU A 188 26.75 18.86 -29.55
C LEU A 188 26.14 17.62 -28.93
N THR A 189 25.63 16.65 -29.72
CA THR A 189 25.09 15.39 -29.25
C THR A 189 26.13 14.59 -28.46
N ILE A 190 27.34 14.42 -29.01
CA ILE A 190 28.40 13.67 -28.32
C ILE A 190 28.87 14.45 -27.09
N GLY A 191 29.10 15.76 -27.20
CA GLY A 191 29.50 16.60 -26.08
C GLY A 191 28.54 16.55 -24.90
N ALA A 192 27.24 16.74 -25.17
CA ALA A 192 26.19 16.66 -24.14
C ALA A 192 26.12 15.27 -23.47
N THR A 193 26.27 14.21 -24.28
CA THR A 193 26.25 12.83 -23.74
C THR A 193 27.49 12.55 -22.89
N LEU A 194 28.67 13.01 -23.27
CA LEU A 194 29.90 12.89 -22.50
C LEU A 194 29.83 13.68 -21.19
N VAL A 195 29.30 14.91 -21.21
CA VAL A 195 29.09 15.71 -19.99
C VAL A 195 28.14 14.98 -19.02
N ALA A 196 27.05 14.44 -19.54
CA ALA A 196 26.10 13.66 -18.72
C ALA A 196 26.78 12.42 -18.10
N LEU A 197 27.56 11.68 -18.88
CA LEU A 197 28.29 10.50 -18.39
C LEU A 197 29.37 10.90 -17.36
N ALA A 198 30.11 11.96 -17.59
CA ALA A 198 31.13 12.46 -16.66
C ALA A 198 30.51 12.88 -15.31
N ALA A 199 29.36 13.58 -15.34
CA ALA A 199 28.61 13.92 -14.14
C ALA A 199 28.17 12.68 -13.34
N LEU A 200 27.69 11.64 -14.03
CA LEU A 200 27.29 10.37 -13.39
C LEU A 200 28.50 9.60 -12.83
N LEU A 201 29.62 9.58 -13.54
CA LEU A 201 30.87 8.95 -13.07
C LEU A 201 31.41 9.66 -11.83
N GLY A 202 31.25 11.00 -11.73
CA GLY A 202 31.53 11.74 -10.50
C GLY A 202 30.72 11.22 -9.30
N GLN A 203 29.43 10.97 -9.51
CA GLN A 203 28.56 10.38 -8.48
C GLN A 203 28.93 8.91 -8.15
N PHE A 204 29.38 8.15 -9.13
CA PHE A 204 29.81 6.77 -8.92
C PHE A 204 31.02 6.67 -7.97
N ARG A 205 31.93 7.65 -8.01
CA ARG A 205 33.07 7.73 -7.07
C ARG A 205 32.58 7.86 -5.62
N SER A 206 31.54 8.67 -5.37
CA SER A 206 30.93 8.80 -4.06
C SER A 206 30.31 7.47 -3.59
N VAL A 207 29.59 6.78 -4.48
CA VAL A 207 28.93 5.49 -4.17
C VAL A 207 29.94 4.35 -3.92
N ARG A 208 31.19 4.46 -4.40
CA ARG A 208 32.25 3.50 -4.04
C ARG A 208 32.55 3.47 -2.54
N ARG A 209 32.23 4.56 -1.81
CA ARG A 209 32.39 4.66 -0.35
C ARG A 209 31.23 4.07 0.43
N MET A 210 30.24 3.46 -0.26
CA MET A 210 29.14 2.76 0.43
C MET A 210 29.69 1.66 1.34
N PRO A 211 29.14 1.53 2.57
CA PRO A 211 29.55 0.48 3.51
C PRO A 211 29.28 -0.92 2.91
N ARG A 212 30.10 -1.88 3.29
CA ARG A 212 29.87 -3.28 2.95
C ARG A 212 28.69 -3.84 3.74
N LYS A 213 28.10 -4.94 3.26
CA LYS A 213 26.98 -5.64 3.92
C LYS A 213 27.26 -5.85 5.41
N ASP A 214 28.41 -6.43 5.71
CA ASP A 214 28.78 -6.83 7.08
C ASP A 214 28.88 -5.62 8.02
N ALA A 215 29.37 -4.48 7.53
CA ALA A 215 29.41 -3.25 8.31
C ALA A 215 28.02 -2.68 8.60
N VAL A 216 27.07 -2.82 7.65
CA VAL A 216 25.67 -2.39 7.86
C VAL A 216 25.00 -3.28 8.91
N ILE A 217 25.18 -4.60 8.80
CA ILE A 217 24.59 -5.56 9.76
C ILE A 217 25.22 -5.39 11.14
N ALA A 218 26.54 -5.22 11.22
CA ALA A 218 27.23 -4.97 12.48
C ALA A 218 26.72 -3.71 13.20
N GLU A 219 26.47 -2.64 12.45
CA GLU A 219 25.91 -1.41 13.04
C GLU A 219 24.48 -1.61 13.52
N VAL A 220 23.63 -2.30 12.73
CA VAL A 220 22.27 -2.64 13.16
C VAL A 220 22.31 -3.51 14.42
N ASN A 221 23.19 -4.51 14.47
CA ASN A 221 23.35 -5.37 15.64
C ASN A 221 23.83 -4.58 16.87
N ARG A 222 24.77 -3.64 16.71
CA ARG A 222 25.18 -2.75 17.80
C ARG A 222 23.99 -1.97 18.38
N GLN A 223 23.10 -1.46 17.51
CA GLN A 223 21.89 -0.75 17.94
C GLN A 223 20.91 -1.70 18.64
N LEU A 224 20.74 -2.93 18.14
CA LEU A 224 19.87 -3.94 18.74
C LEU A 224 20.36 -4.38 20.11
N VAL A 225 21.67 -4.59 20.28
CA VAL A 225 22.28 -4.89 21.60
C VAL A 225 22.03 -3.76 22.59
N GLY A 226 22.10 -2.50 22.14
CA GLY A 226 21.79 -1.34 22.99
C GLY A 226 20.30 -1.24 23.34
N TYR A 227 19.41 -1.51 22.39
CA TYR A 227 17.97 -1.43 22.58
C TYR A 227 17.39 -2.64 23.35
N ARG A 228 17.96 -3.83 23.14
CA ARG A 228 17.56 -5.12 23.75
C ARG A 228 16.06 -5.42 23.53
N PRO A 229 15.63 -5.69 22.29
CA PRO A 229 14.24 -6.06 22.04
C PRO A 229 13.90 -7.38 22.70
N GLU A 230 12.71 -7.47 23.31
CA GLU A 230 12.18 -8.68 23.96
C GLU A 230 10.99 -9.27 23.21
N VAL A 231 10.26 -8.42 22.44
CA VAL A 231 9.11 -8.82 21.64
C VAL A 231 9.32 -8.42 20.20
N ALA A 232 9.07 -9.30 19.24
CA ALA A 232 9.12 -8.98 17.82
C ALA A 232 7.74 -9.12 17.18
N LEU A 233 7.27 -8.10 16.46
CA LEU A 233 6.19 -8.29 15.51
C LEU A 233 6.79 -8.58 14.15
N TYR A 234 6.57 -9.79 13.63
CA TYR A 234 7.12 -10.24 12.36
C TYR A 234 6.06 -10.26 11.27
N PHE A 235 6.34 -9.61 10.15
CA PHE A 235 5.41 -9.55 9.03
C PHE A 235 6.07 -9.80 7.68
N SER A 236 5.41 -10.65 6.90
CA SER A 236 5.72 -10.90 5.50
C SER A 236 4.44 -11.07 4.69
N PHE A 237 4.41 -10.50 3.49
CA PHE A 237 3.31 -10.69 2.56
C PHE A 237 3.78 -10.54 1.11
N ALA A 238 3.62 -11.57 0.27
CA ALA A 238 4.20 -11.62 -1.07
C ALA A 238 3.69 -10.53 -2.03
N ALA A 239 2.42 -10.16 -1.91
CA ALA A 239 1.75 -9.16 -2.77
C ALA A 239 1.58 -7.82 -2.06
N VAL A 240 2.60 -7.34 -1.37
CA VAL A 240 2.50 -6.10 -0.58
C VAL A 240 2.10 -4.93 -1.44
N SER A 241 0.93 -4.37 -1.12
CA SER A 241 0.50 -3.04 -1.53
C SER A 241 0.14 -2.22 -0.29
N ARG A 242 -0.12 -0.93 -0.48
CA ARG A 242 -0.61 -0.07 0.60
C ARG A 242 -1.85 -0.66 1.30
N ASP A 243 -2.67 -1.36 0.53
CA ASP A 243 -3.96 -1.87 0.95
C ASP A 243 -3.87 -3.04 1.94
N PHE A 244 -2.72 -3.75 2.02
CA PHE A 244 -2.50 -4.85 2.96
C PHE A 244 -1.81 -4.44 4.27
N MET A 245 -1.30 -3.22 4.34
CA MET A 245 -0.54 -2.77 5.52
C MET A 245 -1.40 -2.51 6.76
N TYR A 246 -2.73 -2.51 6.63
CA TYR A 246 -3.61 -2.44 7.79
C TYR A 246 -3.34 -3.61 8.76
N GLN A 247 -2.94 -4.78 8.25
CA GLN A 247 -2.65 -5.97 9.08
C GLN A 247 -1.54 -5.74 10.12
N VAL A 248 -0.58 -4.88 9.83
CA VAL A 248 0.49 -4.47 10.75
C VAL A 248 0.13 -3.17 11.46
N ASN A 249 -0.39 -2.20 10.70
CA ASN A 249 -0.61 -0.85 11.21
C ASN A 249 -1.58 -0.81 12.39
N MET A 250 -2.55 -1.73 12.44
CA MET A 250 -3.50 -1.84 13.56
C MET A 250 -2.84 -2.28 14.88
N TRP A 251 -1.65 -2.90 14.82
CA TRP A 251 -0.93 -3.34 16.01
C TRP A 251 0.06 -2.31 16.56
N ILE A 252 0.33 -1.22 15.83
CA ILE A 252 1.36 -0.24 16.20
C ILE A 252 1.08 0.35 17.58
N GLU A 253 -0.13 0.84 17.83
CA GLU A 253 -0.48 1.46 19.11
C GLU A 253 -0.42 0.45 20.27
N THR A 254 -0.77 -0.81 20.02
CA THR A 254 -0.62 -1.90 20.99
C THR A 254 0.85 -2.15 21.32
N LEU A 255 1.71 -2.25 20.31
CA LEU A 255 3.14 -2.44 20.50
C LEU A 255 3.78 -1.28 21.28
N GLU A 256 3.40 -0.05 21.02
CA GLU A 256 3.92 1.14 21.72
C GLU A 256 3.52 1.21 23.20
N ARG A 257 2.52 0.41 23.60
CA ARG A 257 1.99 0.33 24.97
C ARG A 257 2.38 -0.97 25.70
N LEU A 258 3.25 -1.80 25.08
CA LEU A 258 3.79 -2.97 25.75
C LEU A 258 4.74 -2.60 26.89
N ASP A 259 4.72 -3.36 27.96
CA ASP A 259 5.66 -3.24 29.07
C ASP A 259 7.08 -3.66 28.67
N ARG A 260 7.19 -4.63 27.73
CA ARG A 260 8.45 -5.12 27.18
C ARG A 260 8.80 -4.41 25.88
N ARG A 261 10.09 -4.28 25.59
CA ARG A 261 10.58 -3.55 24.41
C ARG A 261 10.29 -4.27 23.11
N PRO A 262 9.43 -3.71 22.23
CA PRO A 262 9.09 -4.33 20.96
C PRO A 262 10.03 -3.92 19.82
N VAL A 263 10.12 -4.77 18.79
CA VAL A 263 10.72 -4.46 17.48
C VAL A 263 9.79 -4.94 16.36
N ILE A 264 9.70 -4.21 15.26
CA ILE A 264 8.94 -4.63 14.08
C ILE A 264 9.92 -5.15 13.03
N VAL A 265 9.75 -6.41 12.61
CA VAL A 265 10.57 -7.06 11.60
C VAL A 265 9.77 -7.29 10.33
N LEU A 266 10.12 -6.60 9.24
CA LEU A 266 9.46 -6.67 7.94
C LEU A 266 10.33 -7.42 6.93
N ARG A 267 9.70 -8.16 6.02
CA ARG A 267 10.42 -8.95 5.01
C ARG A 267 10.40 -8.34 3.60
N GLU A 268 9.56 -7.37 3.37
CA GLU A 268 9.42 -6.71 2.07
C GLU A 268 9.64 -5.20 2.18
N ARG A 269 10.47 -4.64 1.29
CA ARG A 269 10.71 -3.19 1.23
C ARG A 269 9.46 -2.35 0.97
N ALA A 270 8.48 -2.94 0.29
CA ALA A 270 7.20 -2.28 0.10
C ALA A 270 6.43 -2.10 1.43
N SER A 271 6.49 -3.10 2.32
CA SER A 271 5.90 -3.01 3.67
C SER A 271 6.52 -1.87 4.47
N PHE A 272 7.86 -1.74 4.44
CA PHE A 272 8.57 -0.67 5.13
C PHE A 272 8.11 0.73 4.67
N ARG A 273 7.83 0.90 3.37
CA ARG A 273 7.34 2.17 2.81
C ARG A 273 5.94 2.53 3.28
N TYR A 274 5.06 1.53 3.44
CA TYR A 274 3.64 1.73 3.74
C TYR A 274 3.30 1.55 5.23
N LEU A 275 4.29 1.20 6.06
CA LEU A 275 4.14 1.15 7.51
C LEU A 275 3.72 2.51 8.03
N GLY A 276 2.78 2.53 8.95
CA GLY A 276 2.36 3.70 9.70
C GLY A 276 3.50 4.33 10.49
N ARG A 277 3.25 5.49 11.07
CA ARG A 277 4.17 6.08 12.03
C ARG A 277 4.23 5.22 13.28
N THR A 278 5.42 5.06 13.82
CA THR A 278 5.66 4.36 15.09
C THR A 278 6.91 4.87 15.77
N ARG A 279 7.00 4.73 17.09
CA ARG A 279 8.21 4.91 17.90
C ARG A 279 9.00 3.62 18.04
N VAL A 280 8.36 2.48 17.77
CA VAL A 280 9.00 1.16 17.81
C VAL A 280 10.10 1.07 16.76
N PRO A 281 11.29 0.54 17.08
CA PRO A 281 12.30 0.22 16.08
C PRO A 281 11.75 -0.70 14.99
N VAL A 282 12.06 -0.36 13.73
CA VAL A 282 11.61 -1.14 12.57
C VAL A 282 12.82 -1.59 11.78
N ILE A 283 12.86 -2.87 11.46
CA ILE A 283 13.89 -3.50 10.64
C ILE A 283 13.24 -4.15 9.44
N CYS A 284 13.66 -3.78 8.24
CA CYS A 284 13.28 -4.48 7.01
C CYS A 284 14.46 -5.29 6.47
N VAL A 285 14.33 -6.60 6.49
CA VAL A 285 15.36 -7.55 6.08
C VAL A 285 14.81 -8.57 5.08
N PRO A 286 14.93 -8.33 3.74
CA PRO A 286 14.29 -9.15 2.73
C PRO A 286 14.85 -10.58 2.58
N LYS A 287 16.15 -10.78 2.82
CA LYS A 287 16.80 -12.08 2.68
C LYS A 287 16.79 -12.87 3.99
N ALA A 288 16.66 -14.19 3.89
CA ALA A 288 16.66 -15.07 5.06
C ALA A 288 18.04 -15.12 5.74
N ASP A 289 19.10 -15.18 4.94
CA ASP A 289 20.47 -15.21 5.46
C ASP A 289 20.81 -13.93 6.24
N ASP A 290 20.41 -12.77 5.69
CA ASP A 290 20.59 -11.48 6.37
C ASP A 290 19.78 -11.40 7.68
N LEU A 291 18.60 -12.05 7.75
CA LEU A 291 17.81 -12.13 8.99
C LEU A 291 18.51 -12.96 10.06
N ALA A 292 19.13 -14.08 9.66
CA ALA A 292 19.87 -14.95 10.58
C ALA A 292 21.12 -14.30 11.16
N GLU A 293 21.66 -13.26 10.50
CA GLU A 293 22.81 -12.49 11.00
C GLU A 293 22.42 -11.39 12.01
N LEU A 294 21.10 -11.11 12.19
CA LEU A 294 20.64 -10.08 13.12
C LEU A 294 20.68 -10.56 14.57
N GLU A 295 21.11 -9.67 15.46
CA GLU A 295 21.17 -9.91 16.91
C GLU A 295 19.76 -9.78 17.52
N LEU A 296 19.01 -10.86 17.47
CA LEU A 296 17.66 -10.99 18.02
C LEU A 296 17.60 -11.96 19.20
N SER A 297 18.75 -12.34 19.77
CA SER A 297 18.85 -13.29 20.89
C SER A 297 18.14 -12.83 22.16
N GLY A 298 17.83 -11.52 22.27
CA GLY A 298 17.00 -10.96 23.33
C GLY A 298 15.50 -11.19 23.16
N VAL A 299 15.03 -11.47 21.94
CA VAL A 299 13.62 -11.65 21.64
C VAL A 299 13.12 -12.95 22.28
N ARG A 300 12.04 -12.84 23.07
CA ARG A 300 11.39 -13.93 23.79
C ARG A 300 10.05 -14.32 23.18
N VAL A 301 9.34 -13.35 22.60
CA VAL A 301 8.04 -13.55 21.98
C VAL A 301 8.02 -12.97 20.57
N VAL A 302 7.55 -13.74 19.61
CA VAL A 302 7.37 -13.29 18.22
C VAL A 302 5.89 -13.35 17.86
N LEU A 303 5.34 -12.20 17.53
CA LEU A 303 3.93 -11.99 17.20
C LEU A 303 3.72 -11.99 15.67
N TYR A 304 2.78 -12.78 15.18
CA TYR A 304 2.47 -12.91 13.75
C TYR A 304 1.04 -12.44 13.44
N PRO A 305 0.87 -11.26 12.79
CA PRO A 305 -0.45 -10.76 12.40
C PRO A 305 -1.01 -11.44 11.15
N GLY A 306 -0.27 -12.32 10.51
CA GLY A 306 -0.70 -13.02 9.30
C GLY A 306 0.12 -14.28 9.00
N ASN A 307 -0.53 -15.24 8.34
CA ASN A 307 0.14 -16.46 7.87
C ASN A 307 0.76 -16.26 6.51
N ALA A 308 2.08 -16.29 6.42
CA ALA A 308 2.83 -16.17 5.18
C ALA A 308 3.94 -17.22 5.10
N GLY A 309 4.27 -17.69 3.90
CA GLY A 309 5.29 -18.72 3.72
C GLY A 309 6.67 -18.35 4.27
N LYS A 310 7.02 -17.05 4.31
CA LYS A 310 8.29 -16.60 4.88
C LYS A 310 8.31 -16.56 6.42
N ASN A 311 7.18 -16.84 7.10
CA ASN A 311 7.17 -16.94 8.57
C ASN A 311 8.13 -18.05 9.05
N VAL A 312 8.33 -19.10 8.24
CA VAL A 312 9.29 -20.18 8.50
C VAL A 312 10.71 -19.66 8.80
N HIS A 313 11.09 -18.51 8.26
CA HIS A 313 12.42 -17.96 8.50
C HIS A 313 12.59 -17.44 9.95
N MET A 314 11.53 -16.93 10.55
CA MET A 314 11.55 -16.46 11.94
C MET A 314 11.18 -17.55 12.93
N LEU A 315 10.38 -18.54 12.53
CA LEU A 315 10.07 -19.74 13.31
C LEU A 315 11.31 -20.60 13.62
N ARG A 316 12.46 -20.33 12.98
CA ARG A 316 13.75 -20.97 13.25
C ARG A 316 14.47 -20.41 14.47
N VAL A 317 13.99 -19.29 15.03
CA VAL A 317 14.53 -18.73 16.28
C VAL A 317 13.92 -19.54 17.43
N ALA A 318 14.57 -20.65 17.76
CA ALA A 318 14.03 -21.64 18.69
C ALA A 318 13.94 -21.13 20.14
N GLU A 319 14.74 -20.12 20.48
CA GLU A 319 14.76 -19.51 21.81
C GLU A 319 13.59 -18.58 22.09
N ALA A 320 12.79 -18.26 21.08
CA ALA A 320 11.62 -17.42 21.21
C ALA A 320 10.34 -18.25 21.11
N LYS A 321 9.28 -17.82 21.81
CA LYS A 321 7.93 -18.35 21.65
C LYS A 321 7.23 -17.62 20.49
N HIS A 322 6.53 -18.37 19.68
CA HIS A 322 5.89 -17.89 18.45
C HIS A 322 4.38 -17.87 18.62
N VAL A 323 3.76 -16.71 18.39
CA VAL A 323 2.35 -16.48 18.65
C VAL A 323 1.63 -15.98 17.40
N PHE A 324 0.56 -16.64 17.03
CA PHE A 324 -0.34 -16.12 16.00
C PHE A 324 -1.37 -15.19 16.63
N ILE A 325 -1.33 -13.91 16.28
CA ILE A 325 -2.25 -12.88 16.79
C ILE A 325 -3.30 -12.44 15.77
N GLY A 326 -3.14 -12.81 14.48
CA GLY A 326 -4.05 -12.39 13.41
C GLY A 326 -4.11 -10.87 13.20
N HIS A 327 -5.01 -10.43 12.32
CA HIS A 327 -5.27 -9.01 12.03
C HIS A 327 -6.76 -8.68 12.03
N GLY A 328 -7.57 -9.54 12.59
CA GLY A 328 -9.01 -9.43 12.74
C GLY A 328 -9.57 -10.77 13.14
N ASP A 329 -10.63 -10.75 13.91
CA ASP A 329 -11.40 -11.94 14.24
C ASP A 329 -12.73 -11.90 13.50
N SER A 330 -13.09 -12.95 12.77
CA SER A 330 -14.34 -13.03 12.03
C SER A 330 -14.87 -14.45 12.00
N ASP A 331 -16.17 -14.58 11.75
CA ASP A 331 -16.84 -15.88 11.65
C ASP A 331 -16.51 -16.67 10.38
N LYS A 332 -15.66 -16.11 9.48
CA LYS A 332 -15.22 -16.79 8.26
C LYS A 332 -14.28 -17.97 8.59
N LEU A 333 -14.43 -19.08 7.86
CA LEU A 333 -13.55 -20.25 7.99
C LEU A 333 -12.05 -19.91 7.81
N ALA A 334 -11.75 -18.90 6.98
CA ALA A 334 -10.39 -18.41 6.78
C ALA A 334 -9.73 -17.86 8.07
N SER A 335 -10.51 -17.48 9.08
CA SER A 335 -10.03 -17.01 10.39
C SER A 335 -9.45 -18.13 11.26
N SER A 336 -9.71 -19.40 10.96
CA SER A 336 -9.14 -20.56 11.63
C SER A 336 -8.35 -21.41 10.64
N ASN A 337 -7.05 -21.13 10.48
CA ASN A 337 -6.20 -21.77 9.49
C ASN A 337 -5.41 -22.95 10.12
N ARG A 338 -5.31 -24.08 9.39
CA ARG A 338 -4.49 -25.26 9.79
C ARG A 338 -3.01 -24.92 9.99
N VAL A 339 -2.49 -23.92 9.30
CA VAL A 339 -1.10 -23.49 9.47
C VAL A 339 -0.84 -22.94 10.85
N SER A 340 -1.86 -22.47 11.58
CA SER A 340 -1.71 -21.93 12.94
C SER A 340 -1.13 -22.93 13.95
N LYS A 341 -1.16 -24.25 13.69
CA LYS A 341 -0.53 -25.28 14.54
C LYS A 341 1.01 -25.19 14.63
N VAL A 342 1.65 -24.37 13.80
CA VAL A 342 3.12 -24.19 13.84
C VAL A 342 3.57 -23.17 14.90
N TYR A 343 2.63 -22.47 15.51
CA TYR A 343 2.89 -21.51 16.56
C TYR A 343 2.72 -22.17 17.94
N ASP A 344 3.45 -21.68 18.94
CA ASP A 344 3.34 -22.14 20.32
C ASP A 344 1.97 -21.79 20.90
N GLU A 345 1.47 -20.58 20.60
CA GLU A 345 0.17 -20.10 21.02
C GLU A 345 -0.60 -19.39 19.91
N ILE A 346 -1.91 -19.40 20.04
CA ILE A 346 -2.85 -18.64 19.20
C ILE A 346 -3.62 -17.71 20.12
N TRP A 347 -3.46 -16.41 19.91
CA TRP A 347 -4.17 -15.42 20.71
C TRP A 347 -5.43 -14.96 19.99
N VAL A 348 -6.53 -15.11 20.67
CA VAL A 348 -7.89 -14.78 20.20
C VAL A 348 -8.49 -13.64 21.01
N ALA A 349 -9.52 -13.01 20.45
CA ALA A 349 -10.18 -11.91 21.12
C ALA A 349 -10.97 -12.35 22.36
N GLY A 350 -11.67 -13.46 22.26
CA GLY A 350 -12.50 -14.01 23.35
C GLY A 350 -12.87 -15.46 23.09
N LYS A 351 -13.78 -15.98 23.90
CA LYS A 351 -14.22 -17.37 23.88
C LYS A 351 -14.73 -17.82 22.50
N ALA A 352 -15.38 -16.95 21.74
CA ALA A 352 -15.84 -17.26 20.37
C ALA A 352 -14.68 -17.68 19.46
N GLY A 353 -13.53 -17.03 19.59
CA GLY A 353 -12.31 -17.38 18.85
C GLY A 353 -11.78 -18.76 19.28
N ARG A 354 -11.71 -19.05 20.58
CA ARG A 354 -11.34 -20.35 21.13
C ARG A 354 -12.23 -21.46 20.59
N ASP A 355 -13.54 -21.31 20.72
CA ASP A 355 -14.53 -22.31 20.27
C ASP A 355 -14.45 -22.56 18.77
N ARG A 356 -14.09 -21.52 17.97
CA ARG A 356 -13.89 -21.65 16.52
C ARG A 356 -12.69 -22.53 16.20
N TYR A 357 -11.56 -22.35 16.87
CA TYR A 357 -10.38 -23.19 16.67
C TYR A 357 -10.62 -24.64 17.12
N GLN A 358 -11.39 -24.86 18.18
CA GLN A 358 -11.77 -26.21 18.66
C GLN A 358 -12.67 -26.94 17.65
N ARG A 359 -13.67 -26.25 17.03
CA ARG A 359 -14.59 -26.86 16.04
C ARG A 359 -13.87 -27.36 14.81
N VAL A 360 -12.82 -26.66 14.38
CA VAL A 360 -12.09 -26.98 13.15
C VAL A 360 -10.98 -27.97 13.49
N ARG A 361 -11.26 -29.20 13.83
CA ARG A 361 -10.39 -30.39 14.09
C ARG A 361 -8.91 -30.25 13.62
N HIS A 362 -8.17 -29.22 14.10
CA HIS A 362 -6.84 -28.88 13.61
C HIS A 362 -5.70 -29.40 14.50
N ALA A 363 -5.99 -30.22 15.48
CA ALA A 363 -4.99 -30.70 16.44
C ALA A 363 -4.22 -29.56 17.16
N ILE A 364 -4.92 -28.47 17.50
CA ILE A 364 -4.41 -27.40 18.36
C ILE A 364 -4.93 -27.68 19.75
N SER A 365 -4.04 -27.75 20.75
CA SER A 365 -4.44 -27.98 22.14
C SER A 365 -5.20 -26.77 22.69
N ASP A 366 -6.10 -26.96 23.60
CA ASP A 366 -6.87 -25.87 24.21
C ASP A 366 -5.97 -24.92 25.01
N GLU A 367 -4.92 -25.44 25.62
CA GLU A 367 -3.92 -24.67 26.36
C GLU A 367 -3.12 -23.70 25.47
N ALA A 368 -2.99 -24.01 24.18
CA ALA A 368 -2.31 -23.13 23.20
C ALA A 368 -3.19 -21.96 22.73
N ILE A 369 -4.47 -21.92 23.11
CA ILE A 369 -5.38 -20.83 22.74
C ILE A 369 -5.57 -19.89 23.93
N VAL A 370 -5.13 -18.65 23.79
CA VAL A 370 -5.17 -17.63 24.85
C VAL A 370 -6.11 -16.48 24.49
N GLU A 371 -7.00 -16.11 25.40
CA GLU A 371 -7.98 -15.05 25.21
C GLU A 371 -7.43 -13.71 25.71
N VAL A 372 -6.90 -12.91 24.78
CA VAL A 372 -6.23 -11.65 25.11
C VAL A 372 -7.07 -10.39 24.85
N GLY A 373 -8.26 -10.56 24.26
CA GLY A 373 -9.06 -9.41 23.84
C GLY A 373 -8.55 -8.75 22.55
N ARG A 374 -9.02 -7.50 22.33
CA ARG A 374 -8.64 -6.68 21.19
C ARG A 374 -8.18 -5.29 21.65
N PRO A 375 -6.90 -5.09 22.01
CA PRO A 375 -6.37 -3.79 22.47
C PRO A 375 -6.60 -2.65 21.49
N GLN A 376 -6.69 -2.95 20.19
CA GLN A 376 -6.94 -1.98 19.12
C GLN A 376 -8.28 -1.26 19.26
N LEU A 377 -9.25 -1.85 19.99
CA LEU A 377 -10.60 -1.28 20.16
C LEU A 377 -10.69 -0.22 21.26
N ALA A 378 -9.61 0.07 21.96
CA ALA A 378 -9.58 1.09 23.01
C ALA A 378 -10.17 2.47 22.59
N PRO A 379 -10.05 2.94 21.33
CA PRO A 379 -10.66 4.19 20.89
C PRO A 379 -12.16 4.12 20.64
N VAL A 380 -12.79 2.92 20.64
CA VAL A 380 -14.23 2.75 20.38
C VAL A 380 -15.03 3.15 21.60
N ARG A 381 -15.96 4.11 21.41
CA ARG A 381 -16.84 4.62 22.47
C ARG A 381 -18.04 3.69 22.66
N LEU A 382 -18.45 3.51 23.90
CA LEU A 382 -19.66 2.76 24.23
C LEU A 382 -20.93 3.51 23.81
N HIS A 383 -22.00 2.79 23.56
CA HIS A 383 -23.30 3.37 23.22
C HIS A 383 -23.82 4.32 24.30
N ALA A 384 -23.59 4.02 25.58
CA ALA A 384 -24.00 4.87 26.70
C ALA A 384 -23.35 6.28 26.65
N ASP A 385 -22.16 6.39 26.04
CA ASP A 385 -21.41 7.65 25.92
C ASP A 385 -21.72 8.39 24.61
N HIS A 386 -22.60 7.82 23.77
CA HIS A 386 -22.94 8.36 22.46
C HIS A 386 -24.19 9.24 22.55
N VAL A 387 -24.06 10.47 22.04
CA VAL A 387 -25.18 11.41 21.94
C VAL A 387 -25.70 11.39 20.50
N PRO A 388 -26.90 10.83 20.25
CA PRO A 388 -27.47 10.80 18.90
C PRO A 388 -27.68 12.22 18.34
N GLY A 389 -27.40 12.39 17.06
CA GLY A 389 -27.73 13.62 16.34
C GLY A 389 -29.21 13.71 15.95
N PRO A 390 -29.63 14.81 15.29
CA PRO A 390 -31.01 15.00 14.86
C PRO A 390 -31.49 13.99 13.80
N ALA A 391 -30.57 13.38 13.05
CA ALA A 391 -30.84 12.31 12.09
C ALA A 391 -29.89 11.12 12.37
N PRO A 392 -30.39 9.88 12.36
CA PRO A 392 -29.55 8.72 12.56
C PRO A 392 -28.40 8.64 11.54
N VAL A 393 -27.23 8.24 12.01
CA VAL A 393 -26.03 8.05 11.19
C VAL A 393 -25.83 6.56 10.94
N VAL A 394 -25.92 6.14 9.70
CA VAL A 394 -25.73 4.76 9.27
C VAL A 394 -24.37 4.59 8.63
N LEU A 395 -23.51 3.77 9.21
CA LEU A 395 -22.24 3.35 8.60
C LEU A 395 -22.50 2.11 7.73
N TYR A 396 -22.37 2.25 6.41
CA TYR A 396 -22.35 1.10 5.51
C TYR A 396 -20.90 0.74 5.19
N ALA A 397 -20.46 -0.40 5.70
CA ALA A 397 -19.09 -0.90 5.55
C ALA A 397 -19.07 -2.32 4.96
N PRO A 398 -19.35 -2.48 3.64
CA PRO A 398 -19.37 -3.79 3.01
C PRO A 398 -17.96 -4.41 2.96
N THR A 399 -17.89 -5.75 3.05
CA THR A 399 -16.65 -6.50 2.78
C THR A 399 -16.34 -6.50 1.28
N TRP A 400 -15.15 -6.93 0.92
CA TRP A 400 -14.77 -7.08 -0.49
C TRP A 400 -15.11 -8.48 -1.01
N GLU A 401 -14.89 -8.71 -2.31
CA GLU A 401 -15.32 -9.90 -3.04
C GLU A 401 -14.58 -11.20 -2.68
N GLY A 402 -13.60 -11.15 -1.75
CA GLY A 402 -12.80 -12.32 -1.37
C GLY A 402 -11.80 -12.77 -2.43
N TRP A 403 -11.04 -13.81 -2.15
CA TRP A 403 -10.08 -14.40 -3.08
C TRP A 403 -10.72 -15.40 -4.04
N SER A 404 -11.80 -16.04 -3.65
CA SER A 404 -12.60 -17.00 -4.42
C SER A 404 -14.08 -16.64 -4.38
N ASP A 405 -14.90 -17.31 -5.18
CA ASP A 405 -16.35 -17.10 -5.17
C ASP A 405 -16.99 -17.69 -3.90
N ASP A 406 -16.39 -18.76 -3.34
CA ASP A 406 -16.85 -19.39 -2.10
C ASP A 406 -16.67 -18.47 -0.87
N ASP A 407 -15.69 -17.53 -0.92
CA ASP A 407 -15.42 -16.55 0.13
C ASP A 407 -16.21 -15.24 -0.04
N CYS A 408 -17.06 -15.16 -1.05
CA CYS A 408 -17.78 -13.93 -1.39
C CYS A 408 -19.00 -13.73 -0.49
N HIS A 409 -18.85 -12.92 0.55
CA HIS A 409 -19.92 -12.54 1.47
C HIS A 409 -20.39 -11.09 1.27
N THR A 410 -19.96 -10.42 0.19
CA THR A 410 -20.25 -9.01 0.02
C THR A 410 -21.71 -8.74 -0.35
N SER A 411 -22.37 -7.85 0.39
CA SER A 411 -23.67 -7.30 0.04
C SER A 411 -23.59 -6.27 -1.10
N LEU A 412 -22.41 -5.77 -1.39
CA LEU A 412 -22.22 -4.64 -2.32
C LEU A 412 -22.81 -4.91 -3.70
N ILE A 413 -22.62 -6.14 -4.23
CA ILE A 413 -23.11 -6.53 -5.55
C ILE A 413 -24.63 -6.73 -5.55
N PRO A 414 -25.22 -7.61 -4.69
CA PRO A 414 -26.64 -7.91 -4.75
C PRO A 414 -27.53 -6.85 -4.10
N MET A 415 -27.05 -6.09 -3.14
CA MET A 415 -27.87 -5.23 -2.27
C MET A 415 -27.39 -3.78 -2.19
N GLY A 416 -26.12 -3.48 -2.50
CA GLY A 416 -25.49 -2.21 -2.16
C GLY A 416 -26.20 -0.98 -2.70
N VAL A 417 -26.58 -0.97 -3.96
CA VAL A 417 -27.30 0.15 -4.57
C VAL A 417 -28.73 0.27 -4.02
N PRO A 418 -29.58 -0.79 -4.01
CA PRO A 418 -30.91 -0.74 -3.41
C PRO A 418 -30.92 -0.34 -1.94
N LEU A 419 -29.95 -0.80 -1.16
CA LEU A 419 -29.81 -0.42 0.25
C LEU A 419 -29.58 1.08 0.41
N ILE A 420 -28.68 1.66 -0.37
CA ILE A 420 -28.39 3.10 -0.33
C ILE A 420 -29.63 3.90 -0.74
N GLU A 421 -30.33 3.52 -1.80
CA GLU A 421 -31.57 4.19 -2.23
C GLU A 421 -32.63 4.19 -1.12
N LYS A 422 -32.82 3.06 -0.41
CA LYS A 422 -33.76 2.97 0.72
C LYS A 422 -33.29 3.79 1.92
N LEU A 423 -31.99 3.80 2.25
CA LEU A 423 -31.46 4.63 3.31
C LEU A 423 -31.65 6.13 3.03
N LEU A 424 -31.47 6.54 1.78
CA LEU A 424 -31.73 7.93 1.36
C LEU A 424 -33.23 8.29 1.52
N ALA A 425 -34.13 7.38 1.14
CA ALA A 425 -35.58 7.57 1.32
C ALA A 425 -35.95 7.72 2.82
N GLU A 426 -35.27 7.04 3.72
CA GLU A 426 -35.46 7.14 5.18
C GLU A 426 -34.82 8.40 5.80
N ARG A 427 -34.18 9.25 5.00
CA ARG A 427 -33.53 10.51 5.39
C ARG A 427 -32.52 10.34 6.52
N VAL A 428 -31.74 9.27 6.48
CA VAL A 428 -30.62 9.04 7.40
C VAL A 428 -29.33 9.59 6.81
N ARG A 429 -28.40 9.96 7.65
CA ARG A 429 -27.07 10.32 7.24
C ARG A 429 -26.25 9.04 6.98
N ILE A 430 -25.53 8.97 5.88
CA ILE A 430 -24.79 7.77 5.47
C ILE A 430 -23.30 8.03 5.52
N ILE A 431 -22.56 7.17 6.21
CA ILE A 431 -21.13 7.03 6.09
C ILE A 431 -20.86 5.77 5.27
N TYR A 432 -20.36 5.92 4.04
CA TYR A 432 -20.00 4.80 3.19
C TYR A 432 -18.49 4.56 3.24
N LYS A 433 -18.09 3.41 3.76
CA LYS A 433 -16.68 3.02 3.89
C LYS A 433 -16.44 1.65 3.26
N PRO A 434 -16.27 1.58 1.93
CA PRO A 434 -15.96 0.32 1.25
C PRO A 434 -14.59 -0.23 1.68
N HIS A 435 -14.44 -1.55 1.58
CA HIS A 435 -13.15 -2.19 1.82
C HIS A 435 -12.09 -1.70 0.82
N PRO A 436 -10.80 -1.52 1.21
CA PRO A 436 -9.74 -1.03 0.30
C PRO A 436 -9.52 -1.87 -0.97
N LEU A 437 -9.95 -3.13 -0.96
CA LEU A 437 -9.84 -4.05 -2.09
C LEU A 437 -11.12 -4.14 -2.94
N THR A 438 -12.18 -3.42 -2.59
CA THR A 438 -13.45 -3.41 -3.33
C THR A 438 -13.23 -3.09 -4.82
N GLY A 439 -13.82 -3.90 -5.68
CA GLY A 439 -13.76 -3.74 -7.14
C GLY A 439 -12.43 -4.10 -7.78
N LYS A 440 -11.48 -4.69 -7.02
CA LYS A 440 -10.20 -5.15 -7.61
C LYS A 440 -10.33 -6.48 -8.31
N ARG A 441 -11.24 -7.34 -7.87
CA ARG A 441 -11.52 -8.64 -8.46
C ARG A 441 -12.75 -8.62 -9.37
N SER A 442 -13.86 -8.02 -8.93
CA SER A 442 -15.13 -7.97 -9.65
C SER A 442 -15.41 -6.60 -10.28
N PRO A 443 -15.63 -6.53 -11.62
CA PRO A 443 -16.11 -5.33 -12.28
C PRO A 443 -17.49 -4.88 -11.80
N GLU A 444 -18.36 -5.82 -11.40
CA GLU A 444 -19.69 -5.59 -10.86
C GLU A 444 -19.58 -4.84 -9.52
N ALA A 445 -18.71 -5.28 -8.62
CA ALA A 445 -18.44 -4.58 -7.35
C ALA A 445 -17.87 -3.17 -7.60
N ALA A 446 -16.96 -3.02 -8.58
CA ALA A 446 -16.43 -1.70 -8.95
C ALA A 446 -17.53 -0.78 -9.51
N THR A 447 -18.53 -1.33 -10.20
CA THR A 447 -19.66 -0.59 -10.75
C THR A 447 -20.61 -0.17 -9.64
N ALA A 448 -20.99 -1.10 -8.74
CA ALA A 448 -21.85 -0.82 -7.60
C ALA A 448 -21.23 0.27 -6.69
N ASP A 449 -19.93 0.15 -6.35
CA ASP A 449 -19.21 1.15 -5.58
C ASP A 449 -19.25 2.55 -6.24
N ARG A 450 -19.10 2.62 -7.56
CA ARG A 450 -19.17 3.89 -8.30
C ARG A 450 -20.58 4.47 -8.24
N THR A 451 -21.60 3.67 -8.50
CA THR A 451 -23.00 4.10 -8.46
C THR A 451 -23.39 4.61 -7.08
N ILE A 452 -23.00 3.91 -6.00
CA ILE A 452 -23.24 4.36 -4.62
C ILE A 452 -22.61 5.75 -4.39
N ARG A 453 -21.37 5.93 -4.82
CA ARG A 453 -20.68 7.23 -4.67
C ARG A 453 -21.35 8.35 -5.49
N GLU A 454 -21.91 8.04 -6.63
CA GLU A 454 -22.67 8.98 -7.46
C GLU A 454 -24.01 9.35 -6.79
N LEU A 455 -24.75 8.39 -6.27
CA LEU A 455 -26.01 8.61 -5.52
C LEU A 455 -25.81 9.50 -4.30
N LEU A 456 -24.81 9.18 -3.46
CA LEU A 456 -24.50 9.96 -2.25
C LEU A 456 -24.07 11.39 -2.58
N ARG A 457 -23.35 11.60 -3.69
CA ARG A 457 -22.97 12.95 -4.13
C ARG A 457 -24.15 13.75 -4.68
N ALA A 458 -25.05 13.11 -5.39
CA ALA A 458 -26.22 13.76 -5.96
C ALA A 458 -27.19 14.25 -4.88
N ASP A 459 -27.32 13.50 -3.77
CA ASP A 459 -28.15 13.90 -2.62
C ASP A 459 -27.49 15.04 -1.80
N ASP A 460 -26.16 15.13 -1.81
CA ASP A 460 -25.38 16.14 -1.10
C ASP A 460 -25.26 17.51 -1.80
N GLU A 461 -25.85 17.73 -2.97
CA GLU A 461 -25.66 18.98 -3.77
C GLU A 461 -25.94 20.30 -3.02
N LYS A 462 -26.57 20.25 -1.86
CA LYS A 462 -26.84 21.42 -1.00
C LYS A 462 -25.87 21.61 0.16
N ALA A 463 -24.99 20.68 0.39
CA ALA A 463 -24.07 20.72 1.51
C ALA A 463 -22.64 20.87 1.01
N ASP A 464 -21.99 21.96 1.27
CA ASP A 464 -20.73 21.94 2.00
C ASP A 464 -19.82 23.13 1.79
N ARG A 465 -20.32 24.33 1.92
CA ARG A 465 -19.45 25.52 2.05
C ARG A 465 -18.50 25.38 3.26
N ALA A 466 -18.91 24.68 4.32
CA ALA A 466 -18.08 24.47 5.49
C ALA A 466 -16.96 23.45 5.20
N ALA A 467 -17.26 22.34 4.52
CA ALA A 467 -16.25 21.37 4.10
C ALA A 467 -15.27 21.94 3.07
N GLU A 468 -15.73 22.79 2.15
CA GLU A 468 -14.84 23.50 1.23
C GLU A 468 -13.89 24.44 1.96
N ARG A 469 -14.35 25.15 2.97
CA ARG A 469 -13.51 26.02 3.82
C ARG A 469 -12.48 25.22 4.62
N ALA A 470 -12.86 24.05 5.14
CA ALA A 470 -11.96 23.21 5.92
C ALA A 470 -10.93 22.46 5.06
N ARG A 471 -11.21 22.24 3.77
CA ARG A 471 -10.37 21.44 2.86
C ARG A 471 -8.88 21.87 2.83
N PRO A 472 -8.54 23.18 2.72
CA PRO A 472 -7.13 23.58 2.71
C PRO A 472 -6.41 23.19 4.01
N ARG A 473 -7.04 23.41 5.18
CA ARG A 473 -6.46 23.06 6.47
C ARG A 473 -6.33 21.54 6.64
N LEU A 474 -7.33 20.75 6.23
CA LEU A 474 -7.25 19.29 6.24
C LEU A 474 -6.12 18.78 5.33
N GLN A 475 -5.90 19.41 4.18
CA GLN A 475 -4.79 19.05 3.27
C GLN A 475 -3.43 19.44 3.88
N GLU A 476 -3.32 20.58 4.53
CA GLU A 476 -2.12 21.01 5.22
C GLU A 476 -1.76 20.04 6.36
N ILE A 477 -2.73 19.72 7.23
CA ILE A 477 -2.55 18.74 8.32
C ILE A 477 -2.16 17.37 7.72
N GLN A 478 -2.83 16.91 6.66
CA GLN A 478 -2.50 15.64 6.02
C GLN A 478 -1.07 15.64 5.48
N ALA A 479 -0.63 16.70 4.83
CA ALA A 479 0.74 16.83 4.35
C ALA A 479 1.75 16.79 5.50
N ARG A 480 1.46 17.45 6.63
CA ARG A 480 2.32 17.43 7.82
C ARG A 480 2.34 16.07 8.50
N LEU A 481 1.19 15.38 8.60
CA LEU A 481 1.11 14.00 9.08
C LEU A 481 1.91 13.04 8.20
N ASP A 482 1.87 13.21 6.88
CA ASP A 482 2.65 12.40 5.94
C ASP A 482 4.16 12.67 6.09
N GLU A 483 4.56 13.91 6.30
CA GLU A 483 5.95 14.30 6.60
C GLU A 483 6.44 13.67 7.92
N LEU A 484 5.69 13.86 9.00
CA LEU A 484 5.98 13.30 10.33
C LEU A 484 5.94 11.77 10.35
N SER A 485 5.28 11.13 9.40
CA SER A 485 5.25 9.66 9.28
C SER A 485 6.58 9.06 8.85
N GLY A 486 7.60 9.87 8.56
CA GLY A 486 8.93 9.39 8.14
C GLY A 486 8.89 8.59 6.85
N ARG A 487 7.88 8.81 6.00
CA ARG A 487 7.78 8.18 4.67
C ARG A 487 8.73 8.86 3.71
N HIS A 488 10.01 8.65 3.91
CA HIS A 488 11.01 9.22 3.01
C HIS A 488 10.94 8.56 1.63
N GLU A 489 10.71 9.36 0.61
CA GLU A 489 10.86 8.96 -0.79
C GLU A 489 12.35 8.78 -1.14
N GLY A 490 13.01 7.81 -0.53
CA GLY A 490 14.40 7.48 -0.73
C GLY A 490 14.63 6.07 -1.27
N ASP A 491 15.86 5.79 -1.69
CA ASP A 491 16.36 4.43 -1.81
C ASP A 491 16.80 3.90 -0.42
N ASP A 492 17.14 2.61 -0.33
CA ASP A 492 17.52 1.97 0.94
C ASP A 492 18.65 2.74 1.66
N ALA A 493 19.66 3.21 0.91
CA ALA A 493 20.78 3.95 1.45
C ALA A 493 20.37 5.30 2.06
N GLN A 494 19.45 6.02 1.40
CA GLN A 494 18.95 7.28 1.94
C GLN A 494 18.10 7.05 3.20
N GLN A 495 17.24 6.02 3.18
CA GLN A 495 16.42 5.67 4.34
C GLN A 495 17.30 5.30 5.54
N LEU A 496 18.36 4.52 5.32
CA LEU A 496 19.26 4.14 6.40
C LEU A 496 20.08 5.34 6.92
N ARG A 497 20.51 6.24 6.01
CA ARG A 497 21.22 7.47 6.38
C ARG A 497 20.38 8.40 7.25
N ASP A 498 19.08 8.50 6.94
CA ASP A 498 18.14 9.39 7.62
C ASP A 498 17.55 8.76 8.90
N ALA A 499 17.83 7.48 9.13
CA ALA A 499 17.35 6.77 10.30
C ALA A 499 17.93 7.35 11.60
N ARG A 500 17.03 7.76 12.51
CA ARG A 500 17.33 8.30 13.84
C ARG A 500 16.31 7.77 14.84
N VAL A 501 16.65 7.79 16.10
CA VAL A 501 15.69 7.60 17.17
C VAL A 501 14.70 8.78 17.15
N PRO A 502 13.39 8.53 17.15
CA PRO A 502 12.42 9.61 17.12
C PRO A 502 12.47 10.45 18.40
N ASP A 503 12.37 11.74 18.23
CA ASP A 503 12.16 12.64 19.36
C ASP A 503 10.71 12.56 19.89
N GLY A 504 10.52 12.81 21.17
CA GLY A 504 9.20 12.79 21.80
C GLY A 504 8.27 13.91 21.26
N ALA A 505 8.84 15.05 20.87
CA ALA A 505 8.10 16.21 20.39
C ALA A 505 7.35 15.92 19.07
N GLY A 506 8.03 15.32 18.10
CA GLY A 506 7.37 14.93 16.85
C GLY A 506 6.30 13.85 17.03
N ALA A 507 6.33 13.07 18.13
CA ALA A 507 5.28 12.12 18.44
C ALA A 507 4.02 12.81 18.98
N ALA A 508 4.18 13.77 19.86
CA ALA A 508 3.07 14.56 20.39
C ALA A 508 2.41 15.39 19.26
N GLU A 509 3.21 16.08 18.46
CA GLU A 509 2.73 16.85 17.30
C GLU A 509 1.87 15.98 16.34
N TRP A 510 2.34 14.77 16.05
CA TRP A 510 1.59 13.88 15.14
C TRP A 510 0.24 13.46 15.73
N GLN A 511 0.19 13.17 17.03
CA GLN A 511 -1.05 12.81 17.70
C GLN A 511 -2.04 14.00 17.74
N GLU A 512 -1.57 15.19 18.10
CA GLU A 512 -2.36 16.41 18.13
C GLU A 512 -2.94 16.75 16.74
N LEU A 513 -2.10 16.65 15.69
CA LEU A 513 -2.54 16.90 14.32
C LEU A 513 -3.55 15.85 13.84
N ARG A 514 -3.39 14.58 14.22
CA ARG A 514 -4.35 13.53 13.89
C ARG A 514 -5.70 13.78 14.53
N ASP A 515 -5.70 14.17 15.80
CA ASP A 515 -6.92 14.47 16.54
C ASP A 515 -7.57 15.76 16.03
N GLU A 516 -6.78 16.79 15.70
CA GLU A 516 -7.26 18.01 15.02
C GLU A 516 -7.89 17.67 13.66
N TRP A 517 -7.24 16.79 12.89
CA TRP A 517 -7.76 16.36 11.59
C TRP A 517 -9.13 15.70 11.71
N HIS A 518 -9.29 14.74 12.64
CA HIS A 518 -10.55 14.06 12.87
C HIS A 518 -11.64 15.05 13.33
N ARG A 519 -11.34 15.89 14.31
CA ARG A 519 -12.27 16.90 14.82
C ARG A 519 -12.71 17.83 13.70
N LEU A 520 -11.77 18.45 12.98
CA LEU A 520 -12.06 19.38 11.89
C LEU A 520 -12.83 18.71 10.76
N PHE A 521 -12.51 17.45 10.44
CA PHE A 521 -13.22 16.68 9.42
C PHE A 521 -14.70 16.54 9.78
N TRP A 522 -15.01 16.13 11.00
CA TRP A 522 -16.40 15.91 11.42
C TRP A 522 -17.17 17.21 11.66
N GLU A 523 -16.55 18.22 12.30
CA GLU A 523 -17.17 19.53 12.56
C GLU A 523 -17.46 20.30 11.25
N SER A 524 -16.63 20.14 10.24
CA SER A 524 -16.82 20.81 8.95
C SER A 524 -17.90 20.18 8.08
N ARG A 525 -18.46 19.05 8.49
CA ARG A 525 -19.49 18.35 7.72
C ARG A 525 -20.88 18.75 8.21
N SER A 526 -21.78 19.00 7.25
CA SER A 526 -23.17 19.27 7.57
C SER A 526 -23.77 18.10 8.37
N ALA A 527 -24.62 18.42 9.34
CA ALA A 527 -25.38 17.42 10.08
C ALA A 527 -26.28 16.53 9.19
N ALA A 528 -26.53 16.95 7.95
CA ALA A 528 -27.33 16.23 6.97
C ALA A 528 -26.49 15.56 5.86
N GLY A 529 -25.19 15.87 5.74
CA GLY A 529 -24.35 15.43 4.62
C GLY A 529 -23.87 13.99 4.72
N HIS A 530 -23.85 13.28 3.60
CA HIS A 530 -23.28 11.93 3.49
C HIS A 530 -21.74 11.97 3.39
N GLN A 531 -21.10 10.89 3.78
CA GLN A 531 -19.63 10.79 3.77
C GLN A 531 -19.17 9.54 3.03
N VAL A 532 -18.26 9.71 2.06
CA VAL A 532 -17.57 8.61 1.37
C VAL A 532 -16.12 8.56 1.84
N ILE A 533 -15.76 7.51 2.57
CA ILE A 533 -14.45 7.35 3.19
C ILE A 533 -13.63 6.30 2.43
N LEU A 534 -12.75 6.75 1.53
CA LEU A 534 -11.89 5.86 0.72
C LEU A 534 -10.46 5.78 1.26
N GLY A 535 -10.08 6.68 2.15
CA GLY A 535 -8.74 6.80 2.72
C GLY A 535 -8.55 6.07 4.05
N GLN A 536 -7.38 6.28 4.64
CA GLN A 536 -7.05 5.81 5.99
C GLN A 536 -7.66 6.69 7.08
N LEU A 537 -7.90 7.96 6.78
CA LEU A 537 -8.56 8.93 7.63
C LEU A 537 -9.91 9.35 7.02
N PRO A 538 -10.95 9.51 7.84
CA PRO A 538 -11.03 9.06 9.23
C PRO A 538 -10.80 7.57 9.40
N THR A 539 -10.29 7.16 10.58
CA THR A 539 -10.10 5.73 10.87
C THR A 539 -11.44 5.01 10.94
N LEU A 540 -11.42 3.68 10.85
CA LEU A 540 -12.63 2.87 10.99
C LEU A 540 -13.29 3.07 12.36
N TYR A 541 -12.49 3.16 13.42
CA TYR A 541 -13.01 3.34 14.78
C TYR A 541 -13.62 4.74 15.00
N GLU A 542 -13.10 5.76 14.32
CA GLU A 542 -13.76 7.06 14.30
C GLU A 542 -15.11 7.01 13.56
N CYS A 543 -15.21 6.23 12.49
CA CYS A 543 -16.50 6.02 11.84
C CYS A 543 -17.48 5.26 12.77
N PHE A 544 -17.00 4.30 13.59
CA PHE A 544 -17.80 3.63 14.62
C PHE A 544 -18.33 4.62 15.65
N ASN A 545 -17.47 5.54 16.10
CA ASN A 545 -17.84 6.55 17.08
C ASN A 545 -18.91 7.52 16.57
N GLN A 546 -18.93 7.80 15.27
CA GLN A 546 -19.90 8.69 14.62
C GLN A 546 -21.22 7.99 14.26
N ALA A 547 -21.21 6.70 14.06
CA ALA A 547 -22.39 5.93 13.62
C ALA A 547 -23.33 5.61 14.78
N ASP A 548 -24.65 5.68 14.51
CA ASP A 548 -25.70 5.14 15.38
C ASP A 548 -26.01 3.67 15.03
N LEU A 549 -25.80 3.28 13.77
CA LEU A 549 -26.05 1.96 13.21
C LEU A 549 -24.93 1.55 12.29
N LEU A 550 -24.43 0.33 12.41
CA LEU A 550 -23.58 -0.28 11.37
C LEU A 550 -24.46 -1.19 10.48
N VAL A 551 -24.31 -1.09 9.17
CA VAL A 551 -24.74 -2.10 8.20
C VAL A 551 -23.49 -2.69 7.56
N SER A 552 -23.29 -3.99 7.69
CA SER A 552 -22.10 -4.66 7.17
C SER A 552 -22.40 -6.13 6.85
N ASP A 553 -21.43 -6.76 6.24
CA ASP A 553 -21.43 -8.19 5.92
C ASP A 553 -20.73 -8.99 7.01
N VAL A 554 -20.76 -10.33 6.91
CA VAL A 554 -19.94 -11.19 7.77
C VAL A 554 -18.46 -10.85 7.61
N SER A 555 -17.91 -10.14 8.59
CA SER A 555 -16.53 -9.62 8.55
C SER A 555 -16.00 -9.28 9.94
N SER A 556 -14.69 -9.07 10.06
CA SER A 556 -14.08 -8.61 11.32
C SER A 556 -14.53 -7.19 11.72
N VAL A 557 -15.04 -6.39 10.79
CA VAL A 557 -15.61 -5.06 11.07
C VAL A 557 -16.77 -5.17 12.04
N VAL A 558 -17.63 -6.19 11.88
CA VAL A 558 -18.76 -6.43 12.77
C VAL A 558 -18.28 -6.86 14.15
N ALA A 559 -17.36 -7.82 14.22
CA ALA A 559 -16.79 -8.26 15.49
C ALA A 559 -16.15 -7.09 16.28
N ASP A 560 -15.47 -6.19 15.59
CA ASP A 560 -14.90 -4.98 16.17
C ASP A 560 -15.99 -3.97 16.61
N PHE A 561 -17.08 -3.82 15.82
CA PHE A 561 -18.17 -2.89 16.14
C PHE A 561 -18.98 -3.30 17.38
N VAL A 562 -19.06 -4.61 17.67
CA VAL A 562 -19.72 -5.14 18.88
C VAL A 562 -19.16 -4.46 20.14
N ALA A 563 -17.89 -4.03 20.15
CA ALA A 563 -17.30 -3.29 21.26
C ALA A 563 -18.09 -2.03 21.65
N SER A 564 -18.76 -1.39 20.71
CA SER A 564 -19.55 -0.18 20.94
C SER A 564 -20.88 -0.42 21.61
N LEU A 565 -21.40 -1.66 21.60
CA LEU A 565 -22.77 -2.03 22.01
C LEU A 565 -23.88 -1.35 21.22
N LYS A 566 -23.56 -0.58 20.16
CA LYS A 566 -24.53 0.05 19.28
C LYS A 566 -25.26 -0.98 18.41
N PRO A 567 -26.48 -0.68 17.93
CA PRO A 567 -27.18 -1.52 16.98
C PRO A 567 -26.35 -1.78 15.71
N TYR A 568 -26.45 -3.01 15.20
CA TYR A 568 -25.83 -3.34 13.93
C TYR A 568 -26.65 -4.36 13.13
N VAL A 569 -26.47 -4.33 11.83
CA VAL A 569 -27.14 -5.15 10.82
C VAL A 569 -26.13 -6.03 10.13
N LEU A 570 -26.42 -7.31 10.03
CA LEU A 570 -25.76 -8.22 9.11
C LEU A 570 -26.61 -8.41 7.87
N THR A 571 -26.00 -8.20 6.70
CA THR A 571 -26.64 -8.44 5.41
C THR A 571 -26.63 -9.93 5.09
N ASN A 572 -27.79 -10.49 4.79
CA ASN A 572 -27.92 -11.86 4.32
C ASN A 572 -27.85 -11.92 2.80
N ALA A 573 -26.66 -11.61 2.26
CA ALA A 573 -26.45 -11.55 0.80
C ALA A 573 -26.58 -12.92 0.10
N GLN A 574 -26.47 -14.01 0.85
CA GLN A 574 -26.61 -15.39 0.35
C GLN A 574 -28.05 -15.90 0.41
N ASP A 575 -28.96 -15.12 1.00
CA ASP A 575 -30.38 -15.45 1.15
C ASP A 575 -30.64 -16.76 1.90
N LEU A 576 -29.86 -17.01 2.94
CA LEU A 576 -30.02 -18.15 3.83
C LEU A 576 -31.25 -17.95 4.74
N PRO A 577 -31.92 -19.02 5.18
CA PRO A 577 -32.90 -18.91 6.26
C PRO A 577 -32.28 -18.28 7.51
N ASP A 578 -33.04 -17.41 8.20
CA ASP A 578 -32.54 -16.65 9.37
C ASP A 578 -31.93 -17.58 10.46
N GLU A 579 -32.54 -18.73 10.71
CA GLU A 579 -32.04 -19.71 11.70
C GLU A 579 -30.70 -20.30 11.27
N GLU A 580 -30.56 -20.66 9.99
CA GLU A 580 -29.34 -21.20 9.43
C GLU A 580 -28.21 -20.13 9.46
N PHE A 581 -28.53 -18.88 9.08
CA PHE A 581 -27.60 -17.76 9.12
C PHE A 581 -27.10 -17.50 10.56
N ARG A 582 -28.01 -17.51 11.56
CA ARG A 582 -27.64 -17.33 12.98
C ARG A 582 -26.81 -18.49 13.52
N ALA A 583 -27.09 -19.71 13.07
CA ALA A 583 -26.30 -20.89 13.46
C ALA A 583 -24.89 -20.88 12.85
N ALA A 584 -24.76 -20.34 11.62
CA ALA A 584 -23.47 -20.28 10.92
C ALA A 584 -22.55 -19.17 11.44
N TYR A 585 -23.12 -18.05 11.89
CA TYR A 585 -22.34 -16.84 12.21
C TYR A 585 -22.61 -16.35 13.64
N THR A 586 -21.58 -16.41 14.47
CA THR A 586 -21.64 -16.02 15.90
C THR A 586 -22.11 -14.58 16.08
N THR A 587 -21.59 -13.67 15.25
CA THR A 587 -21.94 -12.25 15.31
C THR A 587 -23.40 -11.95 14.93
N ALA A 588 -24.12 -12.90 14.34
CA ALA A 588 -25.55 -12.79 14.07
C ALA A 588 -26.41 -12.85 15.34
N GLY A 589 -25.88 -13.36 16.46
CA GLY A 589 -26.58 -13.45 17.73
C GLY A 589 -27.03 -12.11 18.32
N GLY A 590 -26.29 -11.02 18.05
CA GLY A 590 -26.64 -9.66 18.48
C GLY A 590 -27.07 -8.71 17.36
N ALA A 591 -27.23 -9.23 16.12
CA ALA A 591 -27.52 -8.46 14.92
C ALA A 591 -28.99 -8.43 14.53
N TYR A 592 -29.41 -7.34 13.91
CA TYR A 592 -30.53 -7.38 13.01
C TYR A 592 -30.12 -8.04 11.70
N LEU A 593 -30.95 -8.92 11.12
CA LEU A 593 -30.69 -9.51 9.82
C LEU A 593 -31.44 -8.74 8.73
N LEU A 594 -30.75 -8.42 7.64
CA LEU A 594 -31.31 -7.71 6.52
C LEU A 594 -31.30 -8.62 5.28
N ASP A 595 -32.49 -8.89 4.77
CA ASP A 595 -32.74 -9.61 3.52
C ASP A 595 -32.29 -8.81 2.28
N ARG A 596 -32.21 -9.48 1.14
CA ARG A 596 -31.79 -8.84 -0.12
C ARG A 596 -32.63 -7.66 -0.51
N ASP A 597 -33.94 -7.72 -0.23
CA ASP A 597 -34.89 -6.67 -0.57
C ASP A 597 -34.93 -5.53 0.45
N CYS A 598 -34.14 -5.64 1.53
CA CYS A 598 -34.04 -4.65 2.60
C CYS A 598 -35.43 -4.30 3.20
N THR A 599 -36.33 -5.29 3.33
CA THR A 599 -37.74 -5.05 3.74
C THR A 599 -37.84 -4.65 5.20
N ARG A 600 -36.91 -5.13 6.06
CA ARG A 600 -36.87 -4.86 7.52
C ARG A 600 -36.20 -3.54 7.89
N LEU A 601 -35.65 -2.81 6.91
CA LEU A 601 -34.88 -1.58 7.17
C LEU A 601 -35.64 -0.51 7.98
N PRO A 602 -36.93 -0.20 7.69
CA PRO A 602 -37.69 0.78 8.47
C PRO A 602 -37.89 0.38 9.93
N GLU A 603 -38.10 -0.91 10.22
CA GLU A 603 -38.22 -1.44 11.58
C GLU A 603 -36.89 -1.30 12.35
N ILE A 604 -35.77 -1.65 11.72
CA ILE A 604 -34.43 -1.52 12.29
C ILE A 604 -34.11 -0.05 12.60
N LEU A 605 -34.42 0.87 11.70
CA LEU A 605 -34.19 2.30 11.92
C LEU A 605 -35.08 2.85 13.06
N ARG A 606 -36.26 2.28 13.29
CA ARG A 606 -37.09 2.63 14.43
C ARG A 606 -36.39 2.29 15.74
N SER A 607 -35.79 1.09 15.85
CA SER A 607 -35.04 0.67 17.05
C SER A 607 -33.83 1.58 17.31
N VAL A 608 -33.24 2.19 16.27
CA VAL A 608 -32.18 3.19 16.44
C VAL A 608 -32.72 4.53 16.93
N ARG A 609 -33.88 4.95 16.43
CA ARG A 609 -34.56 6.20 16.86
C ARG A 609 -35.14 6.12 18.25
N GLU A 610 -35.49 4.91 18.69
CA GLU A 610 -36.12 4.61 19.98
C GLU A 610 -35.29 3.58 20.77
N PRO A 611 -34.10 3.95 21.32
CA PRO A 611 -33.15 3.00 21.92
C PRO A 611 -33.72 2.18 23.09
N LEU A 612 -34.73 2.67 23.78
CA LEU A 612 -35.43 1.95 24.86
C LEU A 612 -36.22 0.72 24.35
N HIS A 613 -36.50 0.64 23.06
CA HIS A 613 -37.23 -0.42 22.40
C HIS A 613 -36.32 -1.33 21.56
N ASP A 614 -35.00 -1.34 21.80
CA ASP A 614 -34.07 -2.19 21.10
C ASP A 614 -34.07 -3.63 21.68
N PRO A 615 -34.73 -4.59 21.02
CA PRO A 615 -34.87 -5.95 21.56
C PRO A 615 -33.54 -6.73 21.56
N MET A 616 -32.51 -6.26 20.81
CA MET A 616 -31.22 -6.93 20.69
C MET A 616 -30.16 -6.41 21.68
N ALA A 617 -30.51 -5.44 22.55
CA ALA A 617 -29.51 -4.79 23.43
C ALA A 617 -28.90 -5.75 24.47
N SER A 618 -29.70 -6.70 25.03
CA SER A 618 -29.18 -7.71 25.97
C SER A 618 -28.27 -8.72 25.28
N GLN A 619 -28.73 -9.23 24.15
CA GLN A 619 -27.98 -10.19 23.33
C GLN A 619 -26.62 -9.61 22.88
N ARG A 620 -26.57 -8.30 22.56
CA ARG A 620 -25.30 -7.65 22.19
C ARG A 620 -24.32 -7.57 23.35
N ARG A 621 -24.80 -7.36 24.59
CA ARG A 621 -23.93 -7.37 25.79
C ARG A 621 -23.31 -8.75 26.04
N GLU A 622 -24.12 -9.79 26.00
CA GLU A 622 -23.66 -11.16 26.12
C GLU A 622 -22.69 -11.53 24.99
N LEU A 623 -23.04 -11.16 23.78
CA LEU A 623 -22.20 -11.40 22.61
C LEU A 623 -20.86 -10.65 22.69
N LYS A 624 -20.82 -9.42 23.21
CA LYS A 624 -19.57 -8.67 23.40
C LYS A 624 -18.62 -9.45 24.29
N GLU A 625 -19.08 -9.94 25.43
CA GLU A 625 -18.24 -10.70 26.34
C GLU A 625 -17.76 -12.02 25.71
N TYR A 626 -18.62 -12.71 24.97
CA TYR A 626 -18.27 -13.95 24.29
C TYR A 626 -17.25 -13.72 23.13
N VAL A 627 -17.38 -12.62 22.36
CA VAL A 627 -16.53 -12.33 21.19
C VAL A 627 -15.23 -11.63 21.59
N LEU A 628 -15.26 -10.70 22.55
CA LEU A 628 -14.14 -9.80 22.88
C LEU A 628 -13.55 -10.04 24.29
N GLY A 629 -14.20 -10.90 25.09
CA GLY A 629 -13.86 -11.14 26.49
C GLY A 629 -14.36 -10.01 27.42
N PRO A 630 -14.08 -10.13 28.73
CA PRO A 630 -14.55 -9.20 29.75
C PRO A 630 -13.93 -7.79 29.58
N ASP A 631 -14.60 -6.78 30.14
CA ASP A 631 -14.08 -5.41 30.15
C ASP A 631 -12.92 -5.22 31.14
N HIS A 632 -12.89 -6.01 32.21
CA HIS A 632 -11.86 -6.02 33.24
C HIS A 632 -11.35 -7.44 33.53
N PRO A 633 -9.99 -7.65 33.54
CA PRO A 633 -8.97 -6.68 33.11
C PRO A 633 -9.13 -6.26 31.64
N THR A 634 -8.69 -5.06 31.30
CA THR A 634 -8.81 -4.53 29.94
C THR A 634 -8.08 -5.42 28.91
N SER A 635 -8.46 -5.34 27.64
CA SER A 635 -7.75 -6.07 26.57
C SER A 635 -6.25 -5.77 26.54
N MET A 636 -5.83 -4.55 26.87
CA MET A 636 -4.41 -4.18 26.89
C MET A 636 -3.69 -4.84 28.07
N GLU A 637 -4.32 -4.88 29.24
CA GLU A 637 -3.77 -5.57 30.42
C GLU A 637 -3.65 -7.07 30.14
N ARG A 638 -4.71 -7.73 29.63
CA ARG A 638 -4.65 -9.15 29.25
C ARG A 638 -3.55 -9.44 28.23
N PHE A 639 -3.41 -8.56 27.23
CA PHE A 639 -2.38 -8.71 26.21
C PHE A 639 -0.97 -8.58 26.81
N ASN A 640 -0.73 -7.58 27.66
CA ASN A 640 0.54 -7.43 28.39
C ASN A 640 0.84 -8.60 29.30
N THR A 641 -0.16 -9.10 30.05
CA THR A 641 -0.01 -10.29 30.89
C THR A 641 0.41 -11.49 30.06
N ALA A 642 -0.28 -11.76 28.95
CA ALA A 642 0.07 -12.89 28.07
C ALA A 642 1.47 -12.76 27.47
N VAL A 643 1.88 -11.55 27.07
CA VAL A 643 3.26 -11.29 26.60
C VAL A 643 4.27 -11.57 27.70
N ASN A 644 4.01 -11.10 28.92
CA ASN A 644 4.94 -11.26 30.04
C ASN A 644 5.07 -12.72 30.46
N ASP A 645 3.94 -13.43 30.64
CA ASP A 645 3.91 -14.84 31.02
C ASP A 645 4.65 -15.71 30.00
N LEU A 646 4.40 -15.48 28.71
CA LEU A 646 5.06 -16.25 27.66
C LEU A 646 6.55 -15.93 27.53
N ALA A 647 6.94 -14.67 27.74
CA ALA A 647 8.36 -14.29 27.76
C ALA A 647 9.10 -14.88 28.94
N ASP A 648 8.48 -14.94 30.12
CA ASP A 648 9.05 -15.55 31.32
C ASP A 648 9.18 -17.06 31.16
N LYS A 649 8.19 -17.71 30.53
CA LYS A 649 8.24 -19.14 30.15
C LYS A 649 9.42 -19.40 29.20
N ALA A 650 9.62 -18.58 28.16
CA ALA A 650 10.77 -18.71 27.26
C ALA A 650 12.12 -18.56 27.97
N LEU A 651 12.19 -17.69 28.99
CA LEU A 651 13.39 -17.53 29.80
C LEU A 651 13.65 -18.75 30.70
N ALA A 652 12.62 -19.33 31.32
CA ALA A 652 12.75 -20.50 32.16
C ALA A 652 13.22 -21.73 31.36
N GLU A 653 12.60 -22.01 30.21
CA GLU A 653 13.00 -23.12 29.33
C GLU A 653 14.46 -22.97 28.86
N ARG A 654 14.87 -21.76 28.49
CA ARG A 654 16.27 -21.51 28.11
C ARG A 654 17.25 -21.74 29.26
N ALA A 655 16.87 -21.42 30.49
CA ALA A 655 17.71 -21.67 31.66
C ALA A 655 17.86 -23.19 31.93
N GLU A 656 16.81 -23.95 31.72
CA GLU A 656 16.81 -25.42 31.84
C GLU A 656 17.71 -26.06 30.75
N ASP A 657 17.61 -25.61 29.49
CA ASP A 657 18.45 -26.10 28.38
C ASP A 657 19.95 -25.86 28.62
N LEU A 658 20.31 -24.75 29.27
CA LEU A 658 21.70 -24.42 29.60
C LEU A 658 22.25 -25.28 30.74
N VAL A 659 21.39 -25.85 31.60
CA VAL A 659 21.76 -26.70 32.73
C VAL A 659 21.72 -28.19 32.39
N ALA A 660 20.95 -28.56 31.32
CA ALA A 660 20.89 -29.94 30.87
C ALA A 660 22.25 -30.41 30.33
N PRO A 661 22.83 -31.53 30.85
CA PRO A 661 24.07 -32.06 30.33
C PRO A 661 23.86 -32.45 28.86
N VAL A 662 24.79 -32.07 27.98
CA VAL A 662 24.86 -32.52 26.60
C VAL A 662 24.96 -34.05 26.61
N ALA A 663 23.86 -34.73 26.31
CA ALA A 663 23.79 -36.18 26.25
C ALA A 663 24.48 -36.73 25.00
#